data_4ec3391ace4f3394fe7052f9278da879
#
_entry.id   4ec3391ace4f3394fe7052f9278da879
#
_cell.length_a   1.000
_cell.length_b   1.000
_cell.length_c   1.000
_cell.angle_alpha   90.00
_cell.angle_beta   90.00
_cell.angle_gamma   90.00
#
_symmetry.space_group_name_H-M   'P 1'
#
loop_
_entity.id
_entity.type
_entity.pdbx_description
1 polymer ?
#
loop_
_entity_poly.entity_id
_entity_poly.type
_entity_poly.pdbx_seq_one_letter_code
_entity_poly.pdbx_strand_id
1 'polypeptide(L)'
;MFIAILAAAFFFPIVENGEPRAMLVTTDHPPLETQRAAAEFQRILKKMTGASLPVGDSAGSRRIHIGRDPFVEKADLKLDTLDEDGFLIQTVGDRDLVLAGRHPHGTEFAVYRFLQQHAGVRWYFPQELGEVVPRRASFGVGRLAERHEPSFRSRLWSNAAPFDKGAWERHNLCRGRYNFHHNLIRIFVPSKVAVEHPEWFPEINGQRRRPRDDHDHRWQPCFSNPEVARFAAETARKYFDAHPTAASFSLGMNDTSADGFCQCGACRALDPTDPAQQKTPRGLPNYSNRFFTFANRVAEHLAQTHPDKYLGCLAYHVTEPPPTFPVHPRIIPYLTAGRANWTDPAIRAGDQKLIREWCAKVPVVGIYDYYYGSGFVSPRIFTRLSEESLKFAHRAGVRGFYAEIYSTWSLDGPKAWVASQLLWNVNLSADELVEDFCRGLFGSAAAPMREYFRFLEARWMQRPPGSTVMWAGFYDAKQLDLWPPDVCAKARALLAAAERAAANDDETIRQRVRLYSDGFRQTELWSALYQAEKSLRSPSDLRRYLEAAHALAAWQQEVIHPNPLHRAVKPFEERSRNAPGARVSSALLMLADAPDAEPVLKQWAEQKTNKDAAAAARAALALRHQPEFSRELLVNPDFESGGAGWSRWVRPQTAGTVAFVAGAARSGRTAAVIRSAASACVMQTLRVKPGEKFLATVYARSRAGAKGSASLSLKFKTADGQWLPDSAASVAKIPASVAADWTRLAVVAQAPKDAASLIWMASAHDQGEGDEIHFDTASLKRLP
;
A
#
# COMPACT_ATOMS: atom_id res chain seq x y z
N MET A 1 40.56 60.06 12.57
CA MET A 1 39.65 59.38 13.55
C MET A 1 38.36 59.06 12.79
N PHE A 2 38.33 57.90 12.09
CA PHE A 2 37.13 57.43 11.39
C PHE A 2 36.26 56.70 12.39
N ILE A 3 35.12 57.28 12.71
CA ILE A 3 34.08 56.61 13.49
C ILE A 3 33.36 55.68 12.51
N ALA A 4 33.67 54.38 12.57
CA ALA A 4 32.87 53.35 11.92
C ALA A 4 31.53 53.26 12.71
N ILE A 5 30.51 53.88 12.17
CA ILE A 5 29.13 53.64 12.63
C ILE A 5 28.80 52.20 12.18
N LEU A 6 28.94 51.22 13.07
CA LEU A 6 28.29 49.92 12.90
C LEU A 6 26.80 50.18 12.87
N ALA A 7 26.22 50.22 11.71
CA ALA A 7 24.76 50.14 11.59
C ALA A 7 24.32 48.84 12.27
N ALA A 8 23.65 48.93 13.39
CA ALA A 8 23.08 47.75 14.04
C ALA A 8 22.17 47.01 13.03
N ALA A 9 22.49 45.76 12.76
CA ALA A 9 21.71 44.94 11.83
C ALA A 9 20.26 44.92 12.35
N PHE A 10 19.29 45.15 11.47
CA PHE A 10 17.87 45.10 11.81
C PHE A 10 17.54 43.73 12.45
N PHE A 11 16.87 43.77 13.59
CA PHE A 11 16.39 42.60 14.31
C PHE A 11 14.98 42.82 14.79
N PHE A 12 14.10 41.87 14.48
CA PHE A 12 12.70 41.83 14.92
C PHE A 12 12.57 40.80 16.05
N PRO A 13 12.63 41.20 17.34
CA PRO A 13 12.45 40.27 18.44
C PRO A 13 10.98 39.90 18.57
N ILE A 14 10.75 38.58 18.68
CA ILE A 14 9.43 37.97 18.90
C ILE A 14 9.27 37.62 20.37
N VAL A 15 10.28 36.98 20.97
CA VAL A 15 10.40 36.68 22.39
C VAL A 15 11.83 36.98 22.83
N GLU A 16 11.98 37.52 24.02
CA GLU A 16 13.29 37.81 24.61
C GLU A 16 13.29 37.39 26.08
N ASN A 17 14.17 36.44 26.43
CA ASN A 17 14.29 35.88 27.80
C ASN A 17 12.95 35.34 28.37
N GLY A 18 12.18 34.66 27.49
CA GLY A 18 10.86 34.13 27.86
C GLY A 18 9.72 35.13 27.86
N GLU A 19 9.98 36.42 27.61
CA GLU A 19 8.98 37.50 27.59
C GLU A 19 8.57 37.85 26.16
N PRO A 20 7.26 37.99 25.85
CA PRO A 20 6.81 38.39 24.53
C PRO A 20 7.24 39.82 24.16
N ARG A 21 7.74 40.03 22.94
CA ARG A 21 8.17 41.31 22.38
C ARG A 21 7.35 41.75 21.16
N ALA A 22 6.40 40.91 20.78
CA ALA A 22 5.49 41.17 19.67
C ALA A 22 4.07 40.73 20.04
N MET A 23 3.11 41.21 19.27
CA MET A 23 1.70 40.83 19.35
C MET A 23 1.33 40.05 18.07
N LEU A 24 0.37 39.17 18.19
CA LEU A 24 -0.19 38.43 17.07
C LEU A 24 -1.48 39.12 16.60
N VAL A 25 -1.54 39.43 15.29
CA VAL A 25 -2.68 40.12 14.68
C VAL A 25 -3.34 39.22 13.66
N THR A 26 -4.67 39.14 13.72
CA THR A 26 -5.52 38.48 12.70
C THR A 26 -6.75 39.36 12.47
N THR A 27 -7.56 39.04 11.47
CA THR A 27 -8.89 39.63 11.33
C THR A 27 -9.81 39.19 12.47
N ASP A 28 -10.91 39.93 12.72
CA ASP A 28 -11.89 39.59 13.79
C ASP A 28 -12.54 38.21 13.56
N HIS A 29 -12.77 37.84 12.31
CA HIS A 29 -13.37 36.57 11.90
C HIS A 29 -12.46 35.86 10.88
N PRO A 30 -11.29 35.33 11.31
CA PRO A 30 -10.35 34.71 10.38
C PRO A 30 -10.89 33.37 9.82
N PRO A 31 -10.59 33.05 8.58
CA PRO A 31 -10.87 31.72 8.02
C PRO A 31 -10.27 30.60 8.87
N LEU A 32 -10.84 29.41 8.78
CA LEU A 32 -10.42 28.25 9.60
C LEU A 32 -8.91 27.94 9.46
N GLU A 33 -8.36 28.05 8.27
CA GLU A 33 -6.93 27.88 7.97
C GLU A 33 -6.07 28.90 8.73
N THR A 34 -6.49 30.16 8.74
CA THR A 34 -5.81 31.25 9.49
C THR A 34 -5.91 31.03 11.00
N GLN A 35 -7.07 30.58 11.49
CA GLN A 35 -7.24 30.23 12.91
C GLN A 35 -6.27 29.10 13.31
N ARG A 36 -6.19 28.03 12.52
CA ARG A 36 -5.25 26.93 12.76
C ARG A 36 -3.80 27.39 12.74
N ALA A 37 -3.43 28.22 11.76
CA ALA A 37 -2.10 28.78 11.62
C ALA A 37 -1.68 29.59 12.84
N ALA A 38 -2.55 30.49 13.32
CA ALA A 38 -2.32 31.31 14.50
C ALA A 38 -2.20 30.45 15.77
N ALA A 39 -3.10 29.50 15.95
CA ALA A 39 -3.05 28.54 17.06
C ALA A 39 -1.75 27.72 17.08
N GLU A 40 -1.34 27.22 15.92
CA GLU A 40 -0.10 26.45 15.79
C GLU A 40 1.14 27.30 16.01
N PHE A 41 1.17 28.53 15.52
CA PHE A 41 2.24 29.48 15.82
C PHE A 41 2.41 29.67 17.33
N GLN A 42 1.32 29.94 18.06
CA GLN A 42 1.31 30.06 19.49
C GLN A 42 1.76 28.80 20.23
N ARG A 43 1.26 27.63 19.80
CA ARG A 43 1.61 26.34 20.40
C ARG A 43 3.12 26.08 20.30
N ILE A 44 3.67 26.26 19.10
CA ILE A 44 5.10 26.05 18.84
C ILE A 44 5.95 27.07 19.60
N LEU A 45 5.57 28.34 19.57
CA LEU A 45 6.30 29.39 20.27
C LEU A 45 6.36 29.12 21.78
N LYS A 46 5.24 28.72 22.38
CA LYS A 46 5.17 28.35 23.81
C LYS A 46 6.04 27.11 24.10
N LYS A 47 6.04 26.09 23.20
CA LYS A 47 6.89 24.89 23.35
C LYS A 47 8.38 25.26 23.24
N MET A 48 8.72 26.23 22.40
CA MET A 48 10.09 26.68 22.14
C MET A 48 10.63 27.55 23.28
N THR A 49 9.86 28.60 23.71
CA THR A 49 10.36 29.70 24.55
C THR A 49 9.69 29.76 25.90
N GLY A 50 8.58 29.08 26.14
CA GLY A 50 7.72 29.21 27.29
C GLY A 50 6.70 30.38 27.17
N ALA A 51 6.91 31.31 26.23
CA ALA A 51 6.07 32.51 26.08
C ALA A 51 4.86 32.24 25.16
N SER A 52 3.77 33.00 25.41
CA SER A 52 2.64 33.15 24.49
C SER A 52 2.50 34.62 24.12
N LEU A 53 2.28 34.92 22.86
CA LEU A 53 2.10 36.31 22.42
C LEU A 53 0.69 36.78 22.76
N PRO A 54 0.54 38.04 23.19
CA PRO A 54 -0.77 38.68 23.25
C PRO A 54 -1.37 38.77 21.84
N VAL A 55 -2.71 38.64 21.76
CA VAL A 55 -3.45 38.76 20.50
C VAL A 55 -4.17 40.10 20.49
N GLY A 56 -4.06 40.86 19.42
CA GLY A 56 -4.66 42.15 19.22
C GLY A 56 -3.75 43.14 18.52
N ASP A 57 -4.17 44.40 18.43
CA ASP A 57 -3.38 45.49 17.85
C ASP A 57 -3.25 46.62 18.92
N SER A 58 -2.02 46.95 19.26
CA SER A 58 -1.71 48.03 20.19
C SER A 58 -0.70 48.99 19.57
N ALA A 59 -0.99 50.27 19.64
CA ALA A 59 -0.15 51.32 19.10
C ALA A 59 1.27 51.22 19.68
N GLY A 60 2.27 51.21 18.83
CA GLY A 60 3.68 51.18 19.25
C GLY A 60 4.28 49.78 19.42
N SER A 61 3.48 48.72 19.47
CA SER A 61 3.95 47.34 19.58
C SER A 61 4.50 46.81 18.26
N ARG A 62 5.38 45.79 18.32
CA ARG A 62 5.70 44.95 17.16
C ARG A 62 4.56 43.97 16.90
N ARG A 63 4.23 43.74 15.64
CA ARG A 63 3.07 42.97 15.24
C ARG A 63 3.47 41.85 14.27
N ILE A 64 2.88 40.68 14.47
CA ILE A 64 2.97 39.55 13.54
C ILE A 64 1.59 39.36 12.94
N HIS A 65 1.44 39.76 11.69
CA HIS A 65 0.21 39.65 10.93
C HIS A 65 0.08 38.26 10.35
N ILE A 66 -0.93 37.51 10.75
CA ILE A 66 -1.24 36.19 10.16
C ILE A 66 -2.50 36.32 9.31
N GLY A 67 -2.31 36.28 7.97
CA GLY A 67 -3.35 36.43 6.97
C GLY A 67 -3.50 37.84 6.43
N ARG A 68 -4.63 38.09 5.78
CA ARG A 68 -4.94 39.34 5.06
C ARG A 68 -5.79 40.26 5.95
N ASP A 69 -5.19 40.85 6.94
CA ASP A 69 -5.83 41.88 7.77
C ASP A 69 -5.78 43.28 7.08
N PRO A 70 -6.45 44.30 7.63
CA PRO A 70 -6.48 45.66 7.04
C PRO A 70 -5.08 46.27 6.79
N PHE A 71 -4.12 45.98 7.66
CA PHE A 71 -2.75 46.46 7.46
C PHE A 71 -2.10 45.79 6.24
N VAL A 72 -2.21 44.48 6.11
CA VAL A 72 -1.66 43.68 4.99
C VAL A 72 -2.29 44.11 3.66
N GLU A 73 -3.60 44.34 3.63
CA GLU A 73 -4.30 44.82 2.42
C GLU A 73 -3.84 46.24 2.02
N LYS A 74 -3.67 47.12 2.96
CA LYS A 74 -3.20 48.51 2.72
C LYS A 74 -1.73 48.53 2.25
N ALA A 75 -0.91 47.58 2.72
CA ALA A 75 0.51 47.51 2.34
C ALA A 75 0.76 47.08 0.89
N ASP A 76 -0.27 46.61 0.16
CA ASP A 76 -0.25 46.20 -1.25
C ASP A 76 0.94 45.30 -1.62
N LEU A 77 1.11 44.21 -0.86
CA LEU A 77 2.24 43.30 -0.97
C LEU A 77 2.15 42.37 -2.20
N LYS A 78 1.24 42.64 -3.14
CA LYS A 78 1.02 41.90 -4.40
C LYS A 78 0.71 40.42 -4.17
N LEU A 79 -0.04 40.09 -3.13
CA LEU A 79 -0.45 38.71 -2.80
C LEU A 79 -1.23 38.04 -3.95
N ASP A 80 -2.06 38.81 -4.67
CA ASP A 80 -2.91 38.28 -5.74
C ASP A 80 -2.13 37.82 -6.98
N THR A 81 -0.84 38.16 -7.09
CA THR A 81 0.05 37.69 -8.15
C THR A 81 0.68 36.33 -7.89
N LEU A 82 0.51 35.79 -6.70
CA LEU A 82 1.04 34.48 -6.29
C LEU A 82 0.19 33.33 -6.86
N ASP A 83 0.74 32.11 -6.88
CA ASP A 83 -0.04 30.89 -7.03
C ASP A 83 -1.10 30.79 -5.92
N GLU A 84 -2.14 29.97 -6.09
CA GLU A 84 -3.18 29.81 -5.08
C GLU A 84 -2.65 29.38 -3.69
N ASP A 85 -1.61 28.54 -3.66
CA ASP A 85 -0.94 28.09 -2.45
C ASP A 85 0.27 28.97 -2.10
N GLY A 86 0.54 30.00 -2.91
CA GLY A 86 1.66 30.92 -2.73
C GLY A 86 1.46 31.84 -1.52
N PHE A 87 2.57 32.25 -0.93
CA PHE A 87 2.62 33.12 0.24
C PHE A 87 3.89 33.95 0.29
N LEU A 88 3.88 34.95 1.17
CA LEU A 88 5.06 35.70 1.53
C LEU A 88 5.33 35.68 3.04
N ILE A 89 6.61 35.86 3.36
CA ILE A 89 7.13 36.06 4.71
C ILE A 89 7.96 37.34 4.63
N GLN A 90 7.46 38.45 5.19
CA GLN A 90 8.06 39.76 4.96
C GLN A 90 7.99 40.64 6.18
N THR A 91 9.12 41.30 6.51
CA THR A 91 9.13 42.43 7.46
C THR A 91 8.77 43.71 6.72
N VAL A 92 7.83 44.50 7.29
CA VAL A 92 7.38 45.79 6.76
C VAL A 92 7.72 46.88 7.76
N GLY A 93 8.53 47.86 7.32
CA GLY A 93 9.11 48.81 8.27
C GLY A 93 9.92 48.11 9.38
N ASP A 94 9.86 48.63 10.60
CA ASP A 94 10.64 48.11 11.73
C ASP A 94 9.78 47.39 12.78
N ARG A 95 8.45 47.34 12.57
CA ARG A 95 7.49 46.87 13.59
C ARG A 95 6.57 45.76 13.12
N ASP A 96 6.53 45.43 11.84
CA ASP A 96 5.55 44.51 11.29
C ASP A 96 6.24 43.33 10.60
N LEU A 97 5.79 42.11 10.94
CA LEU A 97 6.13 40.86 10.24
C LEU A 97 4.83 40.30 9.65
N VAL A 98 4.79 40.11 8.37
CA VAL A 98 3.63 39.60 7.64
C VAL A 98 3.88 38.13 7.22
N LEU A 99 2.96 37.26 7.60
CA LEU A 99 2.85 35.86 7.20
C LEU A 99 1.50 35.68 6.50
N ALA A 100 1.47 35.87 5.17
CA ALA A 100 0.23 35.93 4.43
C ALA A 100 0.31 35.23 3.08
N GLY A 101 -0.73 34.47 2.75
CA GLY A 101 -0.91 33.83 1.46
C GLY A 101 -1.89 34.57 0.56
N ARG A 102 -1.89 34.22 -0.73
CA ARG A 102 -2.93 34.66 -1.67
C ARG A 102 -4.32 34.23 -1.17
N HIS A 103 -4.44 33.00 -0.67
CA HIS A 103 -5.63 32.43 -0.07
C HIS A 103 -5.33 31.93 1.36
N PRO A 104 -6.36 31.61 2.19
CA PRO A 104 -6.17 31.15 3.57
C PRO A 104 -5.22 29.95 3.71
N HIS A 105 -5.23 28.99 2.77
CA HIS A 105 -4.26 27.87 2.74
C HIS A 105 -2.81 28.35 2.60
N GLY A 106 -2.56 29.35 1.75
CA GLY A 106 -1.24 29.96 1.62
C GLY A 106 -0.80 30.64 2.92
N THR A 107 -1.71 31.26 3.65
CA THR A 107 -1.42 31.82 4.99
C THR A 107 -1.01 30.72 5.97
N GLU A 108 -1.73 29.61 6.02
CA GLU A 108 -1.37 28.46 6.86
C GLU A 108 0.05 27.96 6.50
N PHE A 109 0.37 27.87 5.22
CA PHE A 109 1.68 27.48 4.73
C PHE A 109 2.78 28.50 5.04
N ALA A 110 2.46 29.79 5.02
CA ALA A 110 3.41 30.84 5.41
C ALA A 110 3.89 30.66 6.87
N VAL A 111 2.95 30.38 7.78
CA VAL A 111 3.27 30.13 9.19
C VAL A 111 4.12 28.86 9.36
N TYR A 112 3.73 27.75 8.72
CA TYR A 112 4.50 26.51 8.83
C TYR A 112 5.90 26.66 8.23
N ARG A 113 6.05 27.32 7.08
CA ARG A 113 7.34 27.58 6.45
C ARG A 113 8.19 28.51 7.31
N PHE A 114 7.62 29.57 7.89
CA PHE A 114 8.32 30.45 8.81
C PHE A 114 8.89 29.68 10.01
N LEU A 115 8.07 28.81 10.63
CA LEU A 115 8.51 27.97 11.74
C LEU A 115 9.60 26.96 11.30
N GLN A 116 9.51 26.42 10.10
CA GLN A 116 10.54 25.51 9.58
C GLN A 116 11.88 26.23 9.30
N GLN A 117 11.84 27.36 8.61
CA GLN A 117 13.04 28.03 8.14
C GLN A 117 13.73 28.88 9.20
N HIS A 118 12.95 29.63 9.98
CA HIS A 118 13.50 30.61 10.92
C HIS A 118 13.52 30.09 12.36
N ALA A 119 12.57 29.26 12.74
CA ALA A 119 12.53 28.70 14.09
C ALA A 119 13.20 27.32 14.19
N GLY A 120 13.49 26.65 13.07
CA GLY A 120 14.13 25.33 13.03
C GLY A 120 13.19 24.17 13.37
N VAL A 121 11.88 24.41 13.32
CA VAL A 121 10.88 23.38 13.59
C VAL A 121 10.83 22.38 12.44
N ARG A 122 10.58 21.10 12.77
CA ARG A 122 10.37 20.05 11.78
C ARG A 122 9.23 19.13 12.20
N TRP A 123 8.47 18.65 11.22
CA TRP A 123 7.44 17.61 11.35
C TRP A 123 7.78 16.46 10.42
N TYR A 124 8.74 15.61 10.82
CA TYR A 124 9.28 14.55 9.98
C TYR A 124 8.27 13.42 9.72
N PHE A 125 7.51 13.05 10.74
CA PHE A 125 6.40 12.11 10.68
C PHE A 125 5.30 12.51 11.66
N PRO A 126 4.09 11.93 11.58
CA PRO A 126 2.96 12.30 12.43
C PRO A 126 3.22 12.10 13.93
N GLN A 127 2.44 12.76 14.78
CA GLN A 127 2.50 12.74 16.23
C GLN A 127 3.70 13.53 16.81
N GLU A 128 3.69 13.66 18.12
CA GLU A 128 4.69 14.44 18.85
C GLU A 128 6.11 13.87 18.70
N LEU A 129 6.23 12.55 18.54
CA LEU A 129 7.53 11.91 18.36
C LEU A 129 8.22 12.34 17.05
N GLY A 130 7.44 12.68 16.01
CA GLY A 130 7.95 13.20 14.72
C GLY A 130 8.18 14.70 14.69
N GLU A 131 7.70 15.42 15.71
CA GLU A 131 7.87 16.88 15.83
C GLU A 131 9.17 17.22 16.54
N VAL A 132 9.93 18.14 15.94
CA VAL A 132 11.16 18.69 16.53
C VAL A 132 10.97 20.19 16.72
N VAL A 133 11.06 20.66 17.94
CA VAL A 133 10.98 22.08 18.31
C VAL A 133 12.21 22.44 19.14
N PRO A 134 13.15 23.25 18.61
CA PRO A 134 14.32 23.70 19.35
C PRO A 134 13.92 24.53 20.56
N ARG A 135 14.51 24.28 21.72
CA ARG A 135 14.30 25.10 22.91
C ARG A 135 15.22 26.32 22.90
N ARG A 136 14.66 27.52 23.13
CA ARG A 136 15.38 28.80 23.14
C ARG A 136 14.69 29.75 24.10
N ALA A 137 15.45 30.55 24.90
CA ALA A 137 14.88 31.56 25.73
C ALA A 137 14.50 32.82 24.92
N SER A 138 15.13 33.04 23.77
CA SER A 138 14.87 34.21 22.93
C SER A 138 14.74 33.77 21.46
N PHE A 139 13.81 34.42 20.74
CA PHE A 139 13.58 34.15 19.32
C PHE A 139 13.21 35.47 18.61
N GLY A 140 13.80 35.68 17.45
CA GLY A 140 13.52 36.79 16.57
C GLY A 140 14.14 36.55 15.20
N VAL A 141 13.90 37.45 14.27
CA VAL A 141 14.37 37.35 12.89
C VAL A 141 15.00 38.66 12.42
N GLY A 142 15.85 38.54 11.40
CA GLY A 142 16.35 39.69 10.65
C GLY A 142 15.31 40.27 9.69
N ARG A 143 15.74 41.12 8.77
CA ARG A 143 14.88 41.62 7.69
C ARG A 143 14.56 40.47 6.73
N LEU A 144 13.26 40.27 6.46
CA LEU A 144 12.76 39.23 5.58
C LEU A 144 12.01 39.82 4.41
N ALA A 145 12.17 39.24 3.23
CA ALA A 145 11.44 39.58 1.99
C ALA A 145 11.35 38.31 1.10
N GLU A 146 10.59 37.36 1.53
CA GLU A 146 10.51 36.03 0.91
C GLU A 146 9.16 35.81 0.23
N ARG A 147 9.19 35.32 -1.00
CA ARG A 147 8.02 34.87 -1.76
C ARG A 147 8.18 33.38 -2.06
N HIS A 148 7.16 32.62 -1.78
CA HIS A 148 7.16 31.19 -1.90
C HIS A 148 6.01 30.70 -2.78
N GLU A 149 6.32 29.85 -3.71
CA GLU A 149 5.35 29.17 -4.58
C GLU A 149 5.73 27.69 -4.72
N PRO A 150 4.74 26.76 -4.82
CA PRO A 150 5.05 25.36 -4.94
C PRO A 150 5.52 24.98 -6.35
N SER A 151 6.49 24.07 -6.45
CA SER A 151 6.89 23.46 -7.73
C SER A 151 5.77 22.62 -8.35
N PHE A 152 5.03 21.89 -7.52
CA PHE A 152 3.82 21.17 -7.92
C PHE A 152 2.59 21.85 -7.32
N ARG A 153 1.63 22.24 -8.16
CA ARG A 153 0.41 22.98 -7.72
C ARG A 153 -0.58 22.12 -6.94
N SER A 154 -0.60 20.82 -7.18
CA SER A 154 -1.40 19.85 -6.40
C SER A 154 -0.46 18.79 -5.83
N ARG A 155 -0.51 18.57 -4.53
CA ARG A 155 0.42 17.73 -3.74
C ARG A 155 -0.39 16.92 -2.76
N LEU A 156 -0.96 15.79 -3.24
CA LEU A 156 -1.92 14.99 -2.48
C LEU A 156 -1.36 13.62 -2.15
N TRP A 157 -1.46 13.27 -0.88
CA TRP A 157 -1.24 11.91 -0.39
C TRP A 157 -2.56 11.23 -0.10
N SER A 158 -2.69 9.94 -0.37
CA SER A 158 -3.82 9.17 0.13
C SER A 158 -3.49 8.60 1.49
N ASN A 159 -4.19 9.08 2.51
CA ASN A 159 -4.21 8.43 3.81
C ASN A 159 -2.80 8.18 4.40
N ALA A 160 -1.92 9.19 4.37
CA ALA A 160 -0.56 9.09 4.93
C ALA A 160 -0.59 8.83 6.44
N ALA A 161 -1.50 9.49 7.15
CA ALA A 161 -1.67 9.34 8.58
C ALA A 161 -3.17 9.51 8.96
N PRO A 162 -3.99 8.46 8.85
CA PRO A 162 -5.43 8.55 9.09
C PRO A 162 -5.79 8.95 10.53
N PHE A 163 -4.86 8.79 11.47
CA PHE A 163 -5.04 9.09 12.89
C PHE A 163 -4.74 10.56 13.26
N ASP A 164 -4.16 11.38 12.37
CA ASP A 164 -3.80 12.79 12.64
C ASP A 164 -4.65 13.82 11.88
N LYS A 165 -5.68 13.35 11.18
CA LYS A 165 -6.64 14.20 10.43
C LYS A 165 -5.96 15.15 9.43
N GLY A 166 -4.86 14.72 8.80
CA GLY A 166 -4.12 15.46 7.80
C GLY A 166 -3.24 16.59 8.34
N ALA A 167 -2.92 16.60 9.64
CA ALA A 167 -2.05 17.63 10.22
C ALA A 167 -0.63 17.54 9.66
N TRP A 168 -0.09 16.31 9.54
CA TRP A 168 1.25 16.10 8.98
C TRP A 168 1.37 16.61 7.54
N GLU A 169 0.36 16.34 6.69
CA GLU A 169 0.32 16.83 5.32
C GLU A 169 0.34 18.36 5.27
N ARG A 170 -0.50 19.03 6.09
CA ARG A 170 -0.53 20.52 6.15
C ARG A 170 0.80 21.09 6.63
N HIS A 171 1.38 20.54 7.71
CA HIS A 171 2.69 20.97 8.22
C HIS A 171 3.80 20.85 7.15
N ASN A 172 3.69 19.89 6.22
CA ASN A 172 4.60 19.71 5.10
C ASN A 172 4.09 20.34 3.79
N LEU A 173 3.19 21.32 3.88
CA LEU A 173 2.68 22.14 2.79
C LEU A 173 2.03 21.31 1.66
N CYS A 174 1.41 20.17 2.01
CA CYS A 174 0.73 19.31 1.06
C CYS A 174 -0.76 19.64 1.00
N ARG A 175 -1.28 19.77 -0.22
CA ARG A 175 -2.70 20.02 -0.50
C ARG A 175 -3.08 19.47 -1.88
N GLY A 176 -4.20 18.73 -1.95
CA GLY A 176 -4.82 18.34 -3.20
C GLY A 176 -5.63 19.51 -3.78
N ARG A 177 -5.38 19.84 -5.05
CA ARG A 177 -6.10 20.89 -5.78
C ARG A 177 -7.00 20.36 -6.87
N TYR A 178 -6.65 19.19 -7.43
CA TYR A 178 -7.38 18.61 -8.56
C TYR A 178 -8.01 17.27 -8.19
N ASN A 179 -9.29 17.10 -8.57
CA ASN A 179 -10.03 15.85 -8.43
C ASN A 179 -9.92 15.04 -9.71
N PHE A 180 -9.56 13.76 -9.63
CA PHE A 180 -9.36 12.85 -10.77
C PHE A 180 -9.70 11.38 -10.44
N HIS A 181 -10.03 11.07 -9.17
CA HIS A 181 -10.33 9.72 -8.71
C HIS A 181 -11.53 9.10 -9.41
N HIS A 182 -11.67 7.78 -9.34
CA HIS A 182 -12.80 7.02 -9.87
C HIS A 182 -14.14 7.65 -9.48
N ASN A 183 -14.87 8.20 -10.45
CA ASN A 183 -16.09 8.97 -10.19
C ASN A 183 -17.25 8.69 -11.18
N LEU A 184 -16.99 8.03 -12.32
CA LEU A 184 -18.07 7.76 -13.28
C LEU A 184 -19.19 6.92 -12.67
N ILE A 185 -18.90 6.02 -11.77
CA ILE A 185 -19.91 5.25 -11.01
C ILE A 185 -20.83 6.13 -10.16
N ARG A 186 -20.32 7.28 -9.69
CA ARG A 186 -21.11 8.26 -8.90
C ARG A 186 -21.86 9.25 -9.77
N ILE A 187 -21.38 9.49 -11.00
CA ILE A 187 -22.10 10.28 -12.02
C ILE A 187 -23.26 9.46 -12.58
N PHE A 188 -22.98 8.23 -13.00
CA PHE A 188 -23.95 7.30 -13.60
C PHE A 188 -24.36 6.22 -12.59
N VAL A 189 -25.01 6.63 -11.49
CA VAL A 189 -25.44 5.71 -10.42
C VAL A 189 -26.39 4.65 -10.97
N PRO A 190 -26.01 3.35 -11.04
CA PRO A 190 -26.79 2.33 -11.74
C PRO A 190 -28.25 2.22 -11.30
N SER A 191 -28.52 2.28 -9.99
CA SER A 191 -29.89 2.23 -9.45
C SER A 191 -30.78 3.38 -9.90
N LYS A 192 -30.18 4.52 -10.28
CA LYS A 192 -30.92 5.73 -10.68
C LYS A 192 -31.15 5.83 -12.19
N VAL A 193 -30.17 5.42 -13.00
CA VAL A 193 -30.20 5.70 -14.44
C VAL A 193 -30.24 4.47 -15.35
N ALA A 194 -29.95 3.25 -14.84
CA ALA A 194 -29.83 2.08 -15.70
C ALA A 194 -31.18 1.52 -16.20
N VAL A 195 -32.30 1.91 -15.60
CA VAL A 195 -33.65 1.51 -16.05
C VAL A 195 -34.14 2.39 -17.19
N GLU A 196 -33.93 3.71 -17.04
CA GLU A 196 -34.40 4.71 -18.02
C GLU A 196 -33.45 4.84 -19.21
N HIS A 197 -32.14 4.61 -18.98
CA HIS A 197 -31.07 4.79 -19.95
C HIS A 197 -30.17 3.57 -20.07
N PRO A 198 -30.68 2.39 -20.44
CA PRO A 198 -29.85 1.19 -20.60
C PRO A 198 -28.78 1.36 -21.69
N GLU A 199 -29.00 2.22 -22.68
CA GLU A 199 -28.06 2.53 -23.75
C GLU A 199 -26.82 3.32 -23.30
N TRP A 200 -26.83 3.88 -22.10
CA TRP A 200 -25.65 4.54 -21.51
C TRP A 200 -24.64 3.54 -20.97
N PHE A 201 -25.07 2.29 -20.73
CA PHE A 201 -24.22 1.22 -20.20
C PHE A 201 -23.53 0.44 -21.32
N PRO A 202 -22.41 -0.25 -21.04
CA PRO A 202 -21.64 -0.91 -22.09
C PRO A 202 -22.41 -2.05 -22.75
N GLU A 203 -22.26 -2.18 -24.05
CA GLU A 203 -22.61 -3.38 -24.78
C GLU A 203 -21.45 -4.37 -24.70
N ILE A 204 -21.71 -5.55 -24.17
CA ILE A 204 -20.75 -6.64 -24.01
C ILE A 204 -21.35 -7.88 -24.68
N ASN A 205 -20.64 -8.46 -25.63
CA ASN A 205 -21.12 -9.63 -26.40
C ASN A 205 -22.52 -9.42 -27.03
N GLY A 206 -22.76 -8.22 -27.56
CA GLY A 206 -24.03 -7.88 -28.23
C GLY A 206 -25.19 -7.53 -27.30
N GLN A 207 -24.97 -7.50 -25.99
CA GLN A 207 -26.00 -7.15 -25.00
C GLN A 207 -25.59 -5.99 -24.11
N ARG A 208 -26.53 -5.10 -23.78
CA ARG A 208 -26.31 -4.02 -22.82
C ARG A 208 -26.20 -4.60 -21.42
N ARG A 209 -25.03 -4.41 -20.79
CA ARG A 209 -24.69 -4.95 -19.48
C ARG A 209 -25.06 -3.97 -18.37
N ARG A 210 -26.10 -4.31 -17.61
CA ARG A 210 -26.45 -3.58 -16.40
C ARG A 210 -25.50 -3.97 -15.27
N PRO A 211 -24.92 -3.00 -14.52
CA PRO A 211 -24.15 -3.28 -13.30
C PRO A 211 -24.99 -3.99 -12.24
N ARG A 212 -24.36 -4.76 -11.38
CA ARG A 212 -25.05 -5.52 -10.31
C ARG A 212 -25.62 -4.61 -9.22
N ASP A 213 -24.89 -3.58 -8.87
CA ASP A 213 -25.21 -2.63 -7.81
C ASP A 213 -24.45 -1.30 -8.04
N ASP A 214 -24.67 -0.33 -7.14
CA ASP A 214 -24.05 1.01 -7.21
C ASP A 214 -22.57 1.04 -6.82
N HIS A 215 -21.97 -0.11 -6.46
CA HIS A 215 -20.56 -0.28 -6.12
C HIS A 215 -19.81 -1.17 -7.13
N ASP A 216 -20.50 -1.72 -8.13
CA ASP A 216 -19.88 -2.56 -9.17
C ASP A 216 -19.07 -1.72 -10.15
N HIS A 217 -17.76 -1.65 -9.97
CA HIS A 217 -16.85 -0.90 -10.85
C HIS A 217 -16.54 -1.59 -12.20
N ARG A 218 -16.99 -2.81 -12.46
CA ARG A 218 -16.59 -3.62 -13.63
C ARG A 218 -17.26 -3.22 -14.94
N TRP A 219 -17.41 -1.92 -15.19
CA TRP A 219 -18.02 -1.39 -16.40
C TRP A 219 -17.57 0.05 -16.65
N GLN A 220 -17.71 0.53 -17.90
CA GLN A 220 -17.57 1.93 -18.26
C GLN A 220 -18.80 2.36 -19.05
N PRO A 221 -19.21 3.65 -19.02
CA PRO A 221 -20.26 4.15 -19.85
C PRO A 221 -19.99 3.96 -21.35
N CYS A 222 -21.03 4.01 -22.19
CA CYS A 222 -20.89 4.02 -23.65
C CYS A 222 -20.32 5.37 -24.10
N PHE A 223 -19.00 5.50 -24.17
CA PHE A 223 -18.31 6.77 -24.43
C PHE A 223 -18.62 7.39 -25.82
N SER A 224 -19.11 6.62 -26.79
CA SER A 224 -19.53 7.13 -28.08
C SER A 224 -20.90 7.83 -28.04
N ASN A 225 -21.73 7.55 -27.01
CA ASN A 225 -23.06 8.16 -26.89
C ASN A 225 -22.93 9.62 -26.41
N PRO A 226 -23.45 10.61 -27.21
CA PRO A 226 -23.36 12.04 -26.85
C PRO A 226 -24.17 12.41 -25.60
N GLU A 227 -25.28 11.70 -25.33
CA GLU A 227 -26.11 11.97 -24.13
C GLU A 227 -25.35 11.65 -22.85
N VAL A 228 -24.49 10.63 -22.85
CA VAL A 228 -23.61 10.30 -21.74
C VAL A 228 -22.68 11.47 -21.42
N ALA A 229 -22.13 12.15 -22.44
CA ALA A 229 -21.28 13.32 -22.24
C ALA A 229 -22.08 14.53 -21.72
N ARG A 230 -23.28 14.75 -22.26
CA ARG A 230 -24.15 15.83 -21.80
C ARG A 230 -24.58 15.67 -20.35
N PHE A 231 -24.98 14.47 -19.95
CA PHE A 231 -25.36 14.17 -18.56
C PHE A 231 -24.18 14.37 -17.58
N ALA A 232 -22.97 13.93 -17.96
CA ALA A 232 -21.78 14.15 -17.15
C ALA A 232 -21.44 15.65 -17.03
N ALA A 233 -21.57 16.42 -18.11
CA ALA A 233 -21.35 17.86 -18.10
C ALA A 233 -22.35 18.60 -17.20
N GLU A 234 -23.64 18.23 -17.27
CA GLU A 234 -24.68 18.80 -16.42
C GLU A 234 -24.46 18.46 -14.93
N THR A 235 -23.97 17.25 -14.64
CA THR A 235 -23.59 16.85 -13.28
C THR A 235 -22.40 17.67 -12.76
N ALA A 236 -21.40 17.90 -13.61
CA ALA A 236 -20.25 18.74 -13.26
C ALA A 236 -20.66 20.22 -13.09
N ARG A 237 -21.56 20.74 -13.93
CA ARG A 237 -22.11 22.09 -13.81
C ARG A 237 -22.79 22.28 -12.44
N LYS A 238 -23.74 21.39 -12.08
CA LYS A 238 -24.42 21.42 -10.76
C LYS A 238 -23.45 21.35 -9.60
N TYR A 239 -22.39 20.59 -9.74
CA TYR A 239 -21.34 20.52 -8.72
C TYR A 239 -20.65 21.88 -8.54
N PHE A 240 -20.26 22.57 -9.63
CA PHE A 240 -19.59 23.87 -9.54
C PHE A 240 -20.52 24.98 -9.09
N ASP A 241 -21.81 24.94 -9.46
CA ASP A 241 -22.82 25.86 -8.93
C ASP A 241 -22.91 25.76 -7.40
N ALA A 242 -22.87 24.54 -6.86
CA ALA A 242 -22.91 24.29 -5.42
C ALA A 242 -21.55 24.52 -4.71
N HIS A 243 -20.43 24.45 -5.45
CA HIS A 243 -19.06 24.56 -4.91
C HIS A 243 -18.22 25.54 -5.76
N PRO A 244 -18.51 26.83 -5.76
CA PRO A 244 -17.91 27.83 -6.66
C PRO A 244 -16.37 27.93 -6.49
N THR A 245 -15.84 27.64 -5.31
CA THR A 245 -14.39 27.66 -5.03
C THR A 245 -13.66 26.39 -5.50
N ALA A 246 -14.38 25.33 -5.89
CA ALA A 246 -13.74 24.12 -6.39
C ALA A 246 -13.02 24.38 -7.72
N ALA A 247 -11.77 23.97 -7.84
CA ALA A 247 -10.97 24.15 -9.05
C ALA A 247 -11.28 23.09 -10.12
N SER A 248 -11.75 21.90 -9.72
CA SER A 248 -11.94 20.79 -10.65
C SER A 248 -13.02 19.81 -10.20
N PHE A 249 -13.55 19.06 -11.18
CA PHE A 249 -14.45 17.92 -11.01
C PHE A 249 -13.82 16.67 -11.62
N SER A 250 -14.06 15.48 -11.05
CA SER A 250 -13.47 14.24 -11.55
C SER A 250 -14.36 13.57 -12.61
N LEU A 251 -13.74 13.24 -13.75
CA LEU A 251 -14.23 12.27 -14.74
C LEU A 251 -13.47 10.92 -14.65
N GLY A 252 -12.83 10.64 -13.52
CA GLY A 252 -12.08 9.39 -13.34
C GLY A 252 -12.92 8.16 -13.63
N MET A 253 -12.43 7.33 -14.56
CA MET A 253 -13.07 6.06 -14.96
C MET A 253 -13.32 5.15 -13.78
N ASN A 254 -14.28 4.23 -13.90
CA ASN A 254 -14.44 3.14 -12.94
C ASN A 254 -13.19 2.23 -12.96
N ASP A 255 -12.87 1.61 -11.83
CA ASP A 255 -11.72 0.73 -11.72
C ASP A 255 -12.02 -0.64 -12.34
N THR A 256 -11.78 -0.75 -13.64
CA THR A 256 -12.04 -1.97 -14.42
C THR A 256 -11.00 -2.19 -15.51
N SER A 257 -10.91 -3.44 -15.97
CA SER A 257 -10.10 -3.86 -17.10
C SER A 257 -10.78 -3.60 -18.45
N ALA A 258 -10.14 -3.97 -19.55
CA ALA A 258 -10.64 -3.79 -20.91
C ALA A 258 -12.02 -4.43 -21.16
N ASP A 259 -12.36 -5.50 -20.46
CA ASP A 259 -13.63 -6.25 -20.54
C ASP A 259 -14.85 -5.45 -20.03
N GLY A 260 -14.62 -4.39 -19.28
CA GLY A 260 -15.67 -3.46 -18.83
C GLY A 260 -16.04 -2.37 -19.85
N PHE A 261 -15.33 -2.26 -20.98
CA PHE A 261 -15.56 -1.22 -21.99
C PHE A 261 -16.59 -1.66 -23.04
N CYS A 262 -17.40 -0.69 -23.48
CA CYS A 262 -18.46 -0.92 -24.47
C CYS A 262 -17.89 -1.45 -25.80
N GLN A 263 -18.53 -2.49 -26.35
CA GLN A 263 -18.13 -3.16 -27.61
C GLN A 263 -19.03 -2.80 -28.81
N CYS A 264 -19.94 -1.82 -28.68
CA CYS A 264 -20.79 -1.41 -29.78
C CYS A 264 -19.98 -0.85 -30.95
N GLY A 265 -20.56 -0.89 -32.15
CA GLY A 265 -19.90 -0.44 -33.39
C GLY A 265 -19.38 1.00 -33.30
N ALA A 266 -20.16 1.92 -32.70
CA ALA A 266 -19.79 3.32 -32.55
C ALA A 266 -18.59 3.51 -31.60
N CYS A 267 -18.47 2.73 -30.52
CA CYS A 267 -17.30 2.76 -29.65
C CYS A 267 -16.05 2.18 -30.33
N ARG A 268 -16.20 1.07 -31.08
CA ARG A 268 -15.10 0.47 -31.85
C ARG A 268 -14.59 1.39 -32.97
N ALA A 269 -15.47 2.17 -33.60
CA ALA A 269 -15.09 3.14 -34.63
C ALA A 269 -14.21 4.28 -34.13
N LEU A 270 -14.13 4.49 -32.80
CA LEU A 270 -13.23 5.46 -32.17
C LEU A 270 -11.81 4.92 -31.97
N ASP A 271 -11.60 3.62 -32.03
CA ASP A 271 -10.29 3.03 -31.80
C ASP A 271 -9.26 3.48 -32.83
N PRO A 272 -7.96 3.56 -32.48
CA PRO A 272 -6.93 3.90 -33.44
C PRO A 272 -6.91 2.92 -34.62
N THR A 273 -6.87 3.45 -35.84
CA THR A 273 -6.77 2.63 -37.07
C THR A 273 -5.34 2.13 -37.32
N ASP A 274 -4.32 2.87 -36.84
CA ASP A 274 -2.93 2.46 -36.93
C ASP A 274 -2.64 1.29 -35.98
N PRO A 275 -2.20 0.11 -36.48
CA PRO A 275 -1.89 -1.05 -35.67
C PRO A 275 -0.88 -0.77 -34.55
N ALA A 276 0.08 0.14 -34.76
CA ALA A 276 1.07 0.53 -33.76
C ALA A 276 0.48 1.26 -32.56
N GLN A 277 -0.71 1.84 -32.72
CA GLN A 277 -1.42 2.59 -31.66
C GLN A 277 -2.60 1.82 -31.05
N GLN A 278 -2.90 0.62 -31.53
CA GLN A 278 -4.00 -0.21 -31.00
C GLN A 278 -3.71 -0.82 -29.64
N LYS A 279 -2.46 -0.78 -29.21
CA LYS A 279 -2.03 -1.28 -27.89
C LYS A 279 -1.34 -0.18 -27.09
N THR A 280 -1.50 -0.27 -25.77
CA THR A 280 -0.73 0.54 -24.82
C THR A 280 0.72 0.05 -24.77
N PRO A 281 1.67 0.81 -24.22
CA PRO A 281 3.05 0.35 -23.99
C PRO A 281 3.15 -0.96 -23.20
N ARG A 282 2.12 -1.30 -22.42
CA ARG A 282 2.03 -2.55 -21.64
C ARG A 282 1.34 -3.70 -22.41
N GLY A 283 1.04 -3.52 -23.69
CA GLY A 283 0.40 -4.54 -24.53
C GLY A 283 -1.10 -4.69 -24.38
N LEU A 284 -1.76 -3.85 -23.57
CA LEU A 284 -3.21 -3.82 -23.39
C LEU A 284 -3.89 -3.14 -24.60
N PRO A 285 -5.19 -3.40 -24.88
CA PRO A 285 -5.93 -2.60 -25.85
C PRO A 285 -5.86 -1.12 -25.52
N ASN A 286 -5.74 -0.25 -26.53
CA ASN A 286 -5.71 1.19 -26.36
C ASN A 286 -7.10 1.79 -26.61
N TYR A 287 -7.76 2.19 -25.54
CA TYR A 287 -9.09 2.83 -25.59
C TYR A 287 -9.05 4.34 -25.27
N SER A 288 -7.88 4.97 -25.37
CA SER A 288 -7.72 6.41 -25.10
C SER A 288 -8.65 7.25 -25.99
N ASN A 289 -8.74 6.95 -27.27
CA ASN A 289 -9.63 7.68 -28.17
C ASN A 289 -11.09 7.64 -27.71
N ARG A 290 -11.57 6.49 -27.20
CA ARG A 290 -12.96 6.36 -26.71
C ARG A 290 -13.21 7.28 -25.51
N PHE A 291 -12.33 7.20 -24.52
CA PHE A 291 -12.48 7.97 -23.30
C PHE A 291 -12.29 9.48 -23.52
N PHE A 292 -11.25 9.87 -24.26
CA PHE A 292 -10.97 11.29 -24.48
C PHE A 292 -11.93 11.96 -25.48
N THR A 293 -12.60 11.20 -26.36
CA THR A 293 -13.75 11.71 -27.12
C THR A 293 -14.90 12.12 -26.18
N PHE A 294 -15.24 11.26 -25.22
CA PHE A 294 -16.22 11.59 -24.19
C PHE A 294 -15.76 12.78 -23.33
N ALA A 295 -14.54 12.77 -22.83
CA ALA A 295 -14.01 13.81 -21.95
C ALA A 295 -13.97 15.19 -22.63
N ASN A 296 -13.57 15.25 -23.92
CA ASN A 296 -13.60 16.48 -24.70
C ASN A 296 -15.03 17.05 -24.82
N ARG A 297 -16.01 16.21 -25.15
CA ARG A 297 -17.43 16.62 -25.22
C ARG A 297 -17.93 17.16 -23.89
N VAL A 298 -17.58 16.51 -22.78
CA VAL A 298 -17.93 17.01 -21.44
C VAL A 298 -17.30 18.39 -21.20
N ALA A 299 -16.03 18.55 -21.55
CA ALA A 299 -15.30 19.81 -21.35
C ALA A 299 -15.87 20.94 -22.23
N GLU A 300 -16.22 20.66 -23.48
CA GLU A 300 -16.86 21.62 -24.40
C GLU A 300 -18.23 22.09 -23.89
N HIS A 301 -19.06 21.18 -23.36
CA HIS A 301 -20.34 21.56 -22.76
C HIS A 301 -20.15 22.38 -21.48
N LEU A 302 -19.23 21.98 -20.60
CA LEU A 302 -18.96 22.67 -19.34
C LEU A 302 -18.38 24.08 -19.58
N ALA A 303 -17.52 24.24 -20.58
CA ALA A 303 -16.88 25.52 -20.91
C ALA A 303 -17.87 26.65 -21.26
N GLN A 304 -19.10 26.31 -21.66
CA GLN A 304 -20.16 27.30 -21.96
C GLN A 304 -20.60 28.07 -20.70
N THR A 305 -20.48 27.47 -19.53
CA THR A 305 -20.91 28.07 -18.25
C THR A 305 -19.76 28.26 -17.27
N HIS A 306 -18.75 27.39 -17.29
CA HIS A 306 -17.63 27.35 -16.33
C HIS A 306 -16.28 27.22 -17.07
N PRO A 307 -15.85 28.22 -17.85
CA PRO A 307 -14.67 28.13 -18.73
C PRO A 307 -13.34 28.07 -17.94
N ASP A 308 -13.34 28.45 -16.66
CA ASP A 308 -12.18 28.45 -15.76
C ASP A 308 -11.96 27.11 -15.04
N LYS A 309 -12.97 26.23 -15.01
CA LYS A 309 -12.93 24.96 -14.25
C LYS A 309 -12.25 23.84 -15.01
N TYR A 310 -11.67 22.91 -14.26
CA TYR A 310 -10.95 21.75 -14.80
C TYR A 310 -11.75 20.45 -14.61
N LEU A 311 -11.47 19.50 -15.49
CA LEU A 311 -11.95 18.12 -15.40
C LEU A 311 -10.74 17.20 -15.24
N GLY A 312 -10.58 16.59 -14.08
CA GLY A 312 -9.49 15.64 -13.86
C GLY A 312 -9.88 14.22 -14.22
N CYS A 313 -8.94 13.44 -14.71
CA CYS A 313 -9.16 12.05 -15.08
C CYS A 313 -7.88 11.21 -14.90
N LEU A 314 -8.01 9.88 -15.04
CA LEU A 314 -6.91 8.95 -14.97
C LEU A 314 -6.45 8.57 -16.39
N ALA A 315 -5.17 8.78 -16.69
CA ALA A 315 -4.47 8.13 -17.79
C ALA A 315 -3.89 6.81 -17.25
N TYR A 316 -4.67 5.74 -17.37
CA TYR A 316 -4.48 4.51 -16.62
C TYR A 316 -4.88 3.28 -17.43
N HIS A 317 -4.12 2.19 -17.36
CA HIS A 317 -4.40 0.94 -18.05
C HIS A 317 -4.63 1.14 -19.56
N VAL A 318 -5.83 0.85 -20.04
CA VAL A 318 -6.23 0.92 -21.44
C VAL A 318 -6.37 2.34 -22.00
N THR A 319 -6.25 3.37 -21.16
CA THR A 319 -6.28 4.78 -21.54
C THR A 319 -4.99 5.52 -21.12
N GLU A 320 -3.92 4.77 -20.90
CA GLU A 320 -2.63 5.30 -20.47
C GLU A 320 -1.97 6.21 -21.53
N PRO A 321 -1.91 5.87 -22.84
CA PRO A 321 -1.34 6.77 -23.84
C PRO A 321 -2.29 7.93 -24.19
N PRO A 322 -1.78 9.07 -24.69
CA PRO A 322 -2.64 10.13 -25.18
C PRO A 322 -3.43 9.68 -26.41
N PRO A 323 -4.63 10.27 -26.65
CA PRO A 323 -5.41 9.99 -27.85
C PRO A 323 -4.73 10.56 -29.10
N THR A 324 -5.17 10.09 -30.28
CA THR A 324 -4.62 10.50 -31.60
C THR A 324 -4.99 11.93 -32.00
N PHE A 325 -5.93 12.56 -31.30
CA PHE A 325 -6.46 13.90 -31.57
C PHE A 325 -6.14 14.86 -30.39
N PRO A 326 -6.37 16.18 -30.54
CA PRO A 326 -6.19 17.15 -29.47
C PRO A 326 -7.12 16.91 -28.28
N VAL A 327 -6.59 17.13 -27.07
CA VAL A 327 -7.35 17.08 -25.82
C VAL A 327 -7.69 18.50 -25.37
N HIS A 328 -8.91 18.71 -24.88
CA HIS A 328 -9.35 20.01 -24.40
C HIS A 328 -8.45 20.51 -23.26
N PRO A 329 -8.00 21.79 -23.28
CA PRO A 329 -6.96 22.31 -22.38
C PRO A 329 -7.38 22.34 -20.89
N ARG A 330 -8.66 22.15 -20.60
CA ARG A 330 -9.19 22.06 -19.22
C ARG A 330 -9.28 20.62 -18.70
N ILE A 331 -8.83 19.63 -19.46
CA ILE A 331 -8.71 18.24 -18.98
C ILE A 331 -7.33 18.05 -18.36
N ILE A 332 -7.29 17.48 -17.16
CA ILE A 332 -6.06 17.15 -16.41
C ILE A 332 -5.93 15.64 -16.32
N PRO A 333 -5.12 15.00 -17.16
CA PRO A 333 -4.81 13.58 -17.02
C PRO A 333 -3.80 13.36 -15.89
N TYR A 334 -4.07 12.37 -15.03
CA TYR A 334 -3.15 11.85 -14.04
C TYR A 334 -2.54 10.53 -14.54
N LEU A 335 -1.26 10.54 -14.86
CA LEU A 335 -0.53 9.38 -15.37
C LEU A 335 -0.16 8.45 -14.24
N THR A 336 -0.72 7.25 -14.30
CA THR A 336 -0.62 6.27 -13.21
C THR A 336 0.52 5.30 -13.45
N ALA A 337 1.59 5.39 -12.64
CA ALA A 337 2.74 4.49 -12.70
C ALA A 337 3.43 4.38 -11.33
N GLY A 338 4.03 3.21 -11.03
CA GLY A 338 4.88 3.03 -9.84
C GLY A 338 6.33 3.39 -10.15
N ARG A 339 6.74 4.64 -9.87
CA ARG A 339 8.08 5.15 -10.22
C ARG A 339 9.20 4.59 -9.36
N ALA A 340 8.88 3.96 -8.24
CA ALA A 340 9.82 3.10 -7.54
C ALA A 340 10.40 1.98 -8.44
N ASN A 341 9.74 1.67 -9.58
CA ASN A 341 10.22 0.70 -10.58
C ASN A 341 11.19 1.30 -11.61
N TRP A 342 11.55 2.57 -11.52
CA TRP A 342 12.58 3.19 -12.35
C TRP A 342 14.00 2.61 -12.12
N THR A 343 14.15 1.67 -11.21
CA THR A 343 15.32 0.78 -11.16
C THR A 343 15.49 -0.02 -12.45
N ASP A 344 14.41 -0.25 -13.21
CA ASP A 344 14.43 -0.85 -14.54
C ASP A 344 14.53 0.25 -15.62
N PRO A 345 15.61 0.28 -16.41
CA PRO A 345 15.83 1.33 -17.43
C PRO A 345 14.72 1.37 -18.50
N ALA A 346 14.15 0.23 -18.87
CA ALA A 346 13.11 0.16 -19.90
C ALA A 346 11.79 0.78 -19.39
N ILE A 347 11.41 0.46 -18.15
CA ILE A 347 10.23 1.05 -17.50
C ILE A 347 10.43 2.56 -17.33
N ARG A 348 11.61 2.99 -16.88
CA ARG A 348 11.97 4.42 -16.76
C ARG A 348 11.80 5.14 -18.10
N ALA A 349 12.42 4.62 -19.15
CA ALA A 349 12.36 5.23 -20.48
C ALA A 349 10.93 5.32 -21.03
N GLY A 350 10.13 4.26 -20.86
CA GLY A 350 8.73 4.20 -21.25
C GLY A 350 7.86 5.24 -20.54
N ASP A 351 7.96 5.32 -19.19
CA ASP A 351 7.21 6.31 -18.40
C ASP A 351 7.66 7.75 -18.72
N GLN A 352 8.95 7.99 -18.88
CA GLN A 352 9.46 9.30 -19.30
C GLN A 352 8.96 9.73 -20.69
N LYS A 353 8.87 8.82 -21.64
CA LYS A 353 8.28 9.08 -22.95
C LYS A 353 6.81 9.48 -22.81
N LEU A 354 6.05 8.71 -22.07
CA LEU A 354 4.63 8.94 -21.85
C LEU A 354 4.35 10.29 -21.17
N ILE A 355 5.16 10.67 -20.16
CA ILE A 355 5.07 11.98 -19.51
C ILE A 355 5.27 13.11 -20.53
N ARG A 356 6.29 13.03 -21.41
CA ARG A 356 6.54 14.06 -22.43
C ARG A 356 5.38 14.15 -23.43
N GLU A 357 4.85 13.02 -23.89
CA GLU A 357 3.73 12.97 -24.83
C GLU A 357 2.49 13.64 -24.25
N TRP A 358 2.17 13.40 -22.99
CA TRP A 358 1.03 14.05 -22.33
C TRP A 358 1.26 15.54 -22.07
N CYS A 359 2.46 15.93 -21.64
CA CYS A 359 2.79 17.35 -21.44
C CYS A 359 2.80 18.16 -22.77
N ALA A 360 2.95 17.50 -23.91
CA ALA A 360 2.78 18.11 -25.22
C ALA A 360 1.31 18.23 -25.65
N LYS A 361 0.40 17.46 -25.04
CA LYS A 361 -1.03 17.43 -25.39
C LYS A 361 -1.87 18.43 -24.61
N VAL A 362 -1.57 18.65 -23.32
CA VAL A 362 -2.37 19.49 -22.42
C VAL A 362 -1.47 20.36 -21.53
N PRO A 363 -1.95 21.56 -21.13
CA PRO A 363 -1.15 22.50 -20.34
C PRO A 363 -0.91 22.06 -18.87
N VAL A 364 -1.76 21.18 -18.34
CA VAL A 364 -1.66 20.69 -16.97
C VAL A 364 -1.73 19.17 -16.94
N VAL A 365 -0.69 18.54 -16.44
CA VAL A 365 -0.59 17.09 -16.27
C VAL A 365 -0.31 16.78 -14.79
N GLY A 366 -0.93 15.73 -14.27
CA GLY A 366 -0.63 15.12 -12.99
C GLY A 366 0.07 13.77 -13.13
N ILE A 367 0.82 13.40 -12.12
CA ILE A 367 1.31 12.03 -11.93
C ILE A 367 0.63 11.39 -10.72
N TYR A 368 0.25 10.13 -10.88
CA TYR A 368 -0.28 9.26 -9.83
C TYR A 368 0.76 8.19 -9.56
N ASP A 369 1.22 8.07 -8.33
CA ASP A 369 2.31 7.18 -7.94
C ASP A 369 1.91 6.26 -6.77
N TYR A 370 2.80 5.32 -6.42
CA TYR A 370 2.59 4.30 -5.39
C TYR A 370 3.73 4.27 -4.39
N TYR A 371 3.50 4.92 -3.26
CA TYR A 371 4.47 5.04 -2.15
C TYR A 371 4.18 4.07 -1.00
N TYR A 372 3.35 3.06 -1.22
CA TYR A 372 2.86 2.14 -0.20
C TYR A 372 3.86 1.75 0.90
N GLY A 373 3.44 1.93 2.15
CA GLY A 373 3.93 1.22 3.31
C GLY A 373 3.10 -0.05 3.55
N SER A 374 1.76 0.06 3.56
CA SER A 374 0.85 -1.09 3.61
C SER A 374 1.11 -2.08 2.47
N GLY A 375 0.97 -3.37 2.77
CA GLY A 375 1.26 -4.46 1.83
C GLY A 375 2.73 -4.84 1.77
N PHE A 376 3.58 -4.14 2.54
CA PHE A 376 4.98 -4.48 2.74
C PHE A 376 5.25 -4.71 4.22
N VAL A 377 6.03 -5.76 4.51
CA VAL A 377 6.56 -6.09 5.83
C VAL A 377 8.08 -5.91 5.88
N SER A 378 8.61 -5.27 4.87
CA SER A 378 10.02 -4.90 4.71
C SER A 378 10.17 -3.44 4.33
N PRO A 379 11.29 -2.78 4.67
CA PRO A 379 11.55 -1.40 4.30
C PRO A 379 11.51 -1.19 2.79
N ARG A 380 10.83 -0.11 2.36
CA ARG A 380 10.70 0.30 0.96
C ARG A 380 11.11 1.76 0.82
N ILE A 381 12.42 2.02 0.82
CA ILE A 381 13.00 3.36 0.74
C ILE A 381 13.57 3.61 -0.66
N PHE A 382 13.23 4.74 -1.27
CA PHE A 382 13.64 5.11 -2.63
C PHE A 382 13.68 6.64 -2.82
N THR A 383 14.31 7.35 -1.89
CA THR A 383 14.34 8.82 -1.84
C THR A 383 15.02 9.43 -3.07
N ARG A 384 16.09 8.81 -3.58
CA ARG A 384 16.80 9.26 -4.79
C ARG A 384 15.98 9.03 -6.06
N LEU A 385 15.25 7.92 -6.16
CA LEU A 385 14.31 7.71 -7.29
C LEU A 385 13.15 8.71 -7.23
N SER A 386 12.68 9.07 -6.03
CA SER A 386 11.68 10.12 -5.87
C SER A 386 12.22 11.46 -6.38
N GLU A 387 13.44 11.85 -6.01
CA GLU A 387 14.11 13.06 -6.53
C GLU A 387 14.22 13.03 -8.05
N GLU A 388 14.75 11.95 -8.61
CA GLU A 388 14.93 11.79 -10.06
C GLU A 388 13.60 11.93 -10.80
N SER A 389 12.57 11.20 -10.36
CA SER A 389 11.27 11.16 -11.03
C SER A 389 10.52 12.50 -10.92
N LEU A 390 10.54 13.14 -9.74
CA LEU A 390 9.89 14.44 -9.53
C LEU A 390 10.60 15.56 -10.31
N LYS A 391 11.94 15.61 -10.29
CA LYS A 391 12.71 16.57 -11.10
C LYS A 391 12.45 16.39 -12.59
N PHE A 392 12.42 15.14 -13.08
CA PHE A 392 12.09 14.87 -14.47
C PHE A 392 10.67 15.32 -14.81
N ALA A 393 9.67 14.91 -14.01
CA ALA A 393 8.28 15.25 -14.24
C ALA A 393 8.06 16.77 -14.26
N HIS A 394 8.63 17.49 -13.31
CA HIS A 394 8.55 18.96 -13.24
C HIS A 394 9.15 19.63 -14.47
N ARG A 395 10.36 19.22 -14.90
CA ARG A 395 11.01 19.76 -16.13
C ARG A 395 10.20 19.46 -17.39
N ALA A 396 9.52 18.34 -17.45
CA ALA A 396 8.64 17.98 -18.56
C ALA A 396 7.34 18.78 -18.61
N GLY A 397 6.94 19.45 -17.51
CA GLY A 397 5.71 20.26 -17.46
C GLY A 397 4.64 19.74 -16.50
N VAL A 398 4.87 18.64 -15.79
CA VAL A 398 3.93 18.13 -14.78
C VAL A 398 3.78 19.11 -13.62
N ARG A 399 2.54 19.36 -13.17
CA ARG A 399 2.21 20.28 -12.07
C ARG A 399 1.29 19.69 -11.01
N GLY A 400 0.77 18.48 -11.23
CA GLY A 400 -0.01 17.73 -10.24
C GLY A 400 0.73 16.49 -9.75
N PHE A 401 0.61 16.18 -8.47
CA PHE A 401 1.10 14.96 -7.85
C PHE A 401 0.04 14.36 -6.95
N TYR A 402 -0.08 13.06 -7.04
CA TYR A 402 -0.80 12.22 -6.09
C TYR A 402 -0.04 10.91 -5.90
N ALA A 403 -0.01 10.40 -4.68
CA ALA A 403 0.44 9.02 -4.46
C ALA A 403 -0.39 8.31 -3.41
N GLU A 404 -0.64 7.03 -3.66
CA GLU A 404 -1.11 6.11 -2.64
C GLU A 404 0.05 5.74 -1.72
N ILE A 405 -0.07 6.08 -0.44
CA ILE A 405 1.02 5.89 0.51
C ILE A 405 0.69 4.88 1.61
N TYR A 406 -0.44 5.01 2.31
CA TYR A 406 -0.82 4.11 3.41
C TYR A 406 0.37 3.73 4.29
N SER A 407 1.02 4.73 4.87
CA SER A 407 2.34 4.62 5.52
C SER A 407 2.39 3.57 6.63
N THR A 408 3.54 2.91 6.72
CA THR A 408 4.05 2.20 7.89
C THR A 408 5.31 2.94 8.35
N TRP A 409 5.12 3.96 9.19
CA TRP A 409 6.13 4.99 9.44
C TRP A 409 7.46 4.44 9.94
N SER A 410 7.43 3.39 10.77
CA SER A 410 8.63 2.72 11.27
C SER A 410 9.44 1.96 10.21
N LEU A 411 8.87 1.69 9.03
CA LEU A 411 9.54 1.05 7.90
C LEU A 411 9.80 2.01 6.74
N ASP A 412 8.95 3.05 6.60
CA ASP A 412 9.00 4.00 5.48
C ASP A 412 10.12 5.03 5.61
N GLY A 413 10.64 5.26 6.81
CA GLY A 413 11.75 6.20 7.06
C GLY A 413 11.47 7.61 6.51
N PRO A 414 12.46 8.24 5.86
CA PRO A 414 12.36 9.61 5.36
C PRO A 414 11.52 9.75 4.07
N LYS A 415 11.08 8.66 3.44
CA LYS A 415 10.50 8.61 2.10
C LYS A 415 9.40 9.64 1.84
N ALA A 416 8.38 9.67 2.71
CA ALA A 416 7.24 10.56 2.56
C ALA A 416 7.61 12.03 2.79
N TRP A 417 8.42 12.30 3.81
CA TRP A 417 8.86 13.64 4.15
C TRP A 417 9.75 14.23 3.06
N VAL A 418 10.74 13.48 2.58
CA VAL A 418 11.62 13.90 1.47
C VAL A 418 10.82 14.24 0.23
N ALA A 419 9.89 13.37 -0.16
CA ALA A 419 9.04 13.63 -1.33
C ALA A 419 8.18 14.89 -1.14
N SER A 420 7.61 15.12 0.06
CA SER A 420 6.83 16.32 0.36
C SER A 420 7.64 17.60 0.23
N GLN A 421 8.91 17.62 0.68
CA GLN A 421 9.80 18.76 0.52
C GLN A 421 10.13 19.01 -0.97
N LEU A 422 10.40 17.95 -1.74
CA LEU A 422 10.67 18.04 -3.19
C LEU A 422 9.44 18.49 -3.99
N LEU A 423 8.24 18.15 -3.57
CA LEU A 423 6.99 18.60 -4.21
C LEU A 423 6.78 20.11 -4.02
N TRP A 424 7.21 20.65 -2.89
CA TRP A 424 7.19 22.10 -2.66
C TRP A 424 8.33 22.80 -3.42
N ASN A 425 9.56 22.31 -3.27
CA ASN A 425 10.74 22.85 -3.95
C ASN A 425 11.55 21.72 -4.60
N VAL A 426 11.34 21.53 -5.89
CA VAL A 426 11.97 20.46 -6.67
C VAL A 426 13.50 20.60 -6.80
N ASN A 427 14.06 21.76 -6.47
CA ASN A 427 15.52 22.00 -6.54
C ASN A 427 16.29 21.44 -5.34
N LEU A 428 15.61 20.98 -4.30
CA LEU A 428 16.25 20.35 -3.15
C LEU A 428 16.92 19.02 -3.52
N SER A 429 17.85 18.58 -2.68
CA SER A 429 18.55 17.29 -2.79
C SER A 429 17.95 16.28 -1.81
N ALA A 430 17.64 15.07 -2.29
CA ALA A 430 17.17 13.99 -1.41
C ALA A 430 18.23 13.61 -0.37
N ASP A 431 19.50 13.61 -0.72
CA ASP A 431 20.59 13.28 0.21
C ASP A 431 20.71 14.32 1.34
N GLU A 432 20.55 15.63 1.02
CA GLU A 432 20.55 16.70 2.03
C GLU A 432 19.30 16.63 2.93
N LEU A 433 18.16 16.29 2.35
CA LEU A 433 16.93 16.10 3.13
C LEU A 433 17.02 14.88 4.05
N VAL A 434 17.61 13.76 3.61
CA VAL A 434 17.87 12.61 4.47
C VAL A 434 18.85 12.97 5.60
N GLU A 435 19.84 13.80 5.33
CA GLU A 435 20.76 14.34 6.34
C GLU A 435 20.02 15.21 7.38
N ASP A 436 19.14 16.13 6.92
CA ASP A 436 18.29 16.95 7.80
C ASP A 436 17.39 16.06 8.68
N PHE A 437 16.74 15.05 8.07
CA PHE A 437 15.90 14.08 8.77
C PHE A 437 16.68 13.35 9.88
N CYS A 438 17.87 12.87 9.57
CA CYS A 438 18.69 12.14 10.54
C CYS A 438 19.20 13.03 11.65
N ARG A 439 19.73 14.19 11.31
CA ARG A 439 20.28 15.16 12.28
C ARG A 439 19.19 15.71 13.20
N GLY A 440 18.01 15.99 12.65
CA GLY A 440 16.90 16.53 13.45
C GLY A 440 16.28 15.53 14.41
N LEU A 441 16.20 14.25 14.04
CA LEU A 441 15.50 13.23 14.84
C LEU A 441 16.41 12.51 15.84
N PHE A 442 17.67 12.24 15.51
CA PHE A 442 18.41 11.16 16.18
C PHE A 442 19.63 11.63 17.00
N GLY A 443 19.85 12.94 17.16
CA GLY A 443 20.92 13.44 18.03
C GLY A 443 22.26 12.76 17.76
N SER A 444 22.86 12.13 18.77
CA SER A 444 24.12 11.40 18.66
C SER A 444 24.05 10.18 17.73
N ALA A 445 22.85 9.63 17.50
CA ALA A 445 22.65 8.51 16.59
C ALA A 445 22.43 8.92 15.12
N ALA A 446 22.53 10.20 14.76
CA ALA A 446 22.24 10.69 13.41
C ALA A 446 23.09 9.99 12.32
N ALA A 447 24.40 9.80 12.57
CA ALA A 447 25.29 9.16 11.60
C ALA A 447 24.96 7.66 11.38
N PRO A 448 24.86 6.81 12.39
CA PRO A 448 24.47 5.40 12.17
C PRO A 448 23.06 5.25 11.62
N MET A 449 22.08 6.10 11.95
CA MET A 449 20.75 6.08 11.36
C MET A 449 20.77 6.48 9.90
N ARG A 450 21.59 7.43 9.49
CA ARG A 450 21.80 7.76 8.08
C ARG A 450 22.37 6.57 7.29
N GLU A 451 23.35 5.87 7.83
CA GLU A 451 23.92 4.66 7.21
C GLU A 451 22.86 3.53 7.15
N TYR A 452 22.01 3.42 8.16
CA TYR A 452 20.89 2.50 8.13
C TYR A 452 19.92 2.79 6.97
N PHE A 453 19.44 4.04 6.82
CA PHE A 453 18.52 4.37 5.71
C PHE A 453 19.19 4.24 4.34
N ARG A 454 20.47 4.59 4.19
CA ARG A 454 21.24 4.35 2.96
C ARG A 454 21.34 2.86 2.63
N PHE A 455 21.59 2.03 3.63
CA PHE A 455 21.62 0.58 3.45
C PHE A 455 20.27 0.04 2.98
N LEU A 456 19.17 0.49 3.59
CA LEU A 456 17.81 0.07 3.19
C LEU A 456 17.50 0.48 1.74
N GLU A 457 17.82 1.70 1.35
CA GLU A 457 17.62 2.18 -0.02
C GLU A 457 18.47 1.39 -1.02
N ALA A 458 19.74 1.15 -0.70
CA ALA A 458 20.62 0.33 -1.55
C ALA A 458 20.07 -1.09 -1.75
N ARG A 459 19.47 -1.69 -0.72
CA ARG A 459 18.79 -2.99 -0.84
C ARG A 459 17.58 -2.92 -1.77
N TRP A 460 16.75 -1.89 -1.65
CA TRP A 460 15.61 -1.69 -2.53
C TRP A 460 16.04 -1.54 -4.01
N MET A 461 17.14 -0.83 -4.26
CA MET A 461 17.68 -0.62 -5.60
C MET A 461 18.26 -1.89 -6.24
N GLN A 462 18.59 -2.92 -5.47
CA GLN A 462 19.14 -4.20 -5.94
C GLN A 462 18.06 -5.20 -6.41
N ARG A 463 16.80 -4.81 -6.52
CA ARG A 463 15.75 -5.69 -7.03
C ARG A 463 16.08 -6.18 -8.44
N PRO A 464 15.83 -7.49 -8.75
CA PRO A 464 16.08 -8.01 -10.09
C PRO A 464 15.25 -7.25 -11.14
N PRO A 465 15.84 -6.96 -12.33
CA PRO A 465 15.08 -6.47 -13.48
C PRO A 465 13.94 -7.43 -13.82
N GLY A 466 12.79 -6.92 -14.27
CA GLY A 466 11.63 -7.75 -14.60
C GLY A 466 10.77 -8.19 -13.39
N SER A 467 11.22 -7.97 -12.13
CA SER A 467 10.34 -8.06 -10.95
C SER A 467 9.35 -6.89 -10.87
N THR A 468 9.16 -6.22 -11.94
CA THR A 468 8.68 -4.86 -12.12
C THR A 468 7.25 -4.82 -12.60
N VAL A 469 6.39 -5.59 -12.00
CA VAL A 469 4.98 -5.25 -12.05
C VAL A 469 4.80 -3.98 -11.23
N MET A 470 3.87 -3.11 -11.60
CA MET A 470 3.48 -1.88 -10.86
C MET A 470 3.38 -2.11 -9.33
N TRP A 471 3.18 -3.35 -8.92
CA TRP A 471 2.98 -3.86 -7.58
C TRP A 471 4.10 -4.80 -7.09
N ALA A 472 5.33 -4.67 -7.58
CA ALA A 472 6.43 -5.58 -7.24
C ALA A 472 6.55 -5.80 -5.72
N GLY A 473 6.29 -7.01 -5.28
CA GLY A 473 6.30 -7.39 -3.87
C GLY A 473 5.07 -6.98 -3.05
N PHE A 474 4.11 -6.26 -3.63
CA PHE A 474 2.91 -5.82 -2.93
C PHE A 474 2.02 -7.01 -2.54
N TYR A 475 1.83 -7.23 -1.24
CA TYR A 475 1.19 -8.41 -0.68
C TYR A 475 1.81 -9.75 -1.14
N ASP A 476 3.06 -9.77 -1.62
CA ASP A 476 3.78 -10.97 -1.99
C ASP A 476 4.94 -11.25 -1.01
N ALA A 477 4.96 -12.46 -0.46
CA ALA A 477 6.04 -12.91 0.44
C ALA A 477 7.44 -12.85 -0.20
N LYS A 478 7.54 -12.88 -1.54
CA LYS A 478 8.80 -12.72 -2.26
C LYS A 478 9.53 -11.39 -2.00
N GLN A 479 8.85 -10.38 -1.46
CA GLN A 479 9.52 -9.17 -0.97
C GLN A 479 10.61 -9.50 0.08
N LEU A 480 10.45 -10.62 0.80
CA LEU A 480 11.39 -11.08 1.81
C LEU A 480 12.64 -11.75 1.22
N ASP A 481 12.69 -12.04 -0.08
CA ASP A 481 13.91 -12.47 -0.76
C ASP A 481 15.02 -11.39 -0.74
N LEU A 482 14.65 -10.11 -0.60
CA LEU A 482 15.60 -9.02 -0.37
C LEU A 482 16.22 -9.03 1.04
N TRP A 483 15.64 -9.77 1.98
CA TRP A 483 15.96 -9.73 3.41
C TRP A 483 16.35 -11.08 3.98
N PRO A 484 17.35 -11.79 3.40
CA PRO A 484 17.86 -13.01 4.00
C PRO A 484 18.54 -12.71 5.35
N PRO A 485 18.79 -13.72 6.21
CA PRO A 485 19.29 -13.54 7.57
C PRO A 485 20.57 -12.70 7.68
N ASP A 486 21.51 -12.86 6.76
CA ASP A 486 22.77 -12.09 6.75
C ASP A 486 22.55 -10.61 6.44
N VAL A 487 21.60 -10.28 5.57
CA VAL A 487 21.21 -8.90 5.28
C VAL A 487 20.47 -8.28 6.47
N CYS A 488 19.56 -9.03 7.10
CA CYS A 488 18.90 -8.61 8.34
C CYS A 488 19.93 -8.33 9.43
N ALA A 489 20.93 -9.19 9.60
CA ALA A 489 22.00 -9.00 10.59
C ALA A 489 22.80 -7.71 10.35
N LYS A 490 23.10 -7.36 9.10
CA LYS A 490 23.78 -6.08 8.77
C LYS A 490 22.94 -4.87 9.15
N ALA A 491 21.65 -4.86 8.81
CA ALA A 491 20.75 -3.79 9.20
C ALA A 491 20.61 -3.68 10.72
N ARG A 492 20.49 -4.81 11.41
CA ARG A 492 20.46 -4.88 12.89
C ARG A 492 21.72 -4.33 13.52
N ALA A 493 22.89 -4.59 12.96
CA ALA A 493 24.16 -4.04 13.46
C ALA A 493 24.20 -2.50 13.38
N LEU A 494 23.65 -1.91 12.31
CA LEU A 494 23.54 -0.45 12.17
C LEU A 494 22.58 0.15 13.20
N LEU A 495 21.42 -0.49 13.42
CA LEU A 495 20.46 -0.08 14.46
C LEU A 495 21.06 -0.22 15.87
N ALA A 496 21.75 -1.31 16.17
CA ALA A 496 22.46 -1.48 17.45
C ALA A 496 23.55 -0.41 17.65
N ALA A 497 24.23 0.02 16.59
CA ALA A 497 25.17 1.15 16.66
C ALA A 497 24.42 2.46 16.96
N ALA A 498 23.24 2.68 16.37
CA ALA A 498 22.41 3.85 16.65
C ALA A 498 21.90 3.84 18.12
N GLU A 499 21.44 2.71 18.62
CA GLU A 499 20.99 2.54 20.02
C GLU A 499 22.14 2.85 21.00
N ARG A 500 23.34 2.33 20.74
CA ARG A 500 24.52 2.66 21.57
C ARG A 500 24.89 4.15 21.52
N ALA A 501 24.85 4.76 20.35
CA ALA A 501 25.14 6.17 20.17
C ALA A 501 24.14 7.06 20.93
N ALA A 502 22.86 6.70 20.93
CA ALA A 502 21.79 7.45 21.60
C ALA A 502 21.67 7.13 23.11
N ALA A 503 22.47 6.24 23.66
CA ALA A 503 22.28 5.73 25.04
C ALA A 503 22.23 6.86 26.09
N ASN A 504 22.99 7.93 25.88
CA ASN A 504 23.06 9.09 26.78
C ASN A 504 22.23 10.31 26.31
N ASP A 505 21.53 10.20 25.19
CA ASP A 505 20.62 11.23 24.70
C ASP A 505 19.31 11.24 25.52
N ASP A 506 18.47 12.25 25.30
CA ASP A 506 17.16 12.32 25.95
C ASP A 506 16.24 11.14 25.54
N GLU A 507 15.20 10.90 26.35
CA GLU A 507 14.28 9.78 26.12
C GLU A 507 13.58 9.88 24.75
N THR A 508 13.30 11.08 24.26
CA THR A 508 12.65 11.28 22.95
C THR A 508 13.53 10.79 21.82
N ILE A 509 14.84 11.08 21.87
CA ILE A 509 15.80 10.57 20.87
C ILE A 509 15.89 9.05 20.94
N ARG A 510 15.99 8.48 22.14
CA ARG A 510 16.00 7.02 22.31
C ARG A 510 14.73 6.36 21.76
N GLN A 511 13.55 6.96 22.01
CA GLN A 511 12.27 6.48 21.47
C GLN A 511 12.22 6.52 19.95
N ARG A 512 12.79 7.56 19.33
CA ARG A 512 12.90 7.67 17.87
C ARG A 512 13.77 6.59 17.25
N VAL A 513 14.91 6.28 17.88
CA VAL A 513 15.75 5.15 17.44
C VAL A 513 15.01 3.81 17.61
N ARG A 514 14.36 3.62 18.78
CA ARG A 514 13.56 2.41 19.04
C ARG A 514 12.44 2.23 18.03
N LEU A 515 11.75 3.29 17.61
CA LEU A 515 10.69 3.21 16.59
C LEU A 515 11.17 2.44 15.33
N TYR A 516 12.35 2.76 14.83
CA TYR A 516 12.90 2.10 13.64
C TYR A 516 13.50 0.72 13.94
N SER A 517 14.09 0.55 15.11
CA SER A 517 14.60 -0.74 15.59
C SER A 517 13.48 -1.77 15.75
N ASP A 518 12.37 -1.37 16.36
CA ASP A 518 11.19 -2.20 16.58
C ASP A 518 10.46 -2.51 15.26
N GLY A 519 10.33 -1.50 14.38
CA GLY A 519 9.78 -1.69 13.05
C GLY A 519 10.58 -2.69 12.23
N PHE A 520 11.92 -2.59 12.25
CA PHE A 520 12.78 -3.53 11.53
C PHE A 520 12.76 -4.93 12.12
N ARG A 521 12.55 -5.06 13.45
CA ARG A 521 12.38 -6.37 14.09
C ARG A 521 11.23 -7.16 13.49
N GLN A 522 10.15 -6.49 13.08
CA GLN A 522 9.06 -7.13 12.35
C GLN A 522 9.55 -7.74 11.01
N THR A 523 10.39 -7.03 10.27
CA THR A 523 10.99 -7.56 9.02
C THR A 523 11.84 -8.80 9.27
N GLU A 524 12.66 -8.78 10.32
CA GLU A 524 13.49 -9.95 10.70
C GLU A 524 12.64 -11.17 11.04
N LEU A 525 11.57 -10.98 11.80
CA LEU A 525 10.66 -12.06 12.20
C LEU A 525 9.89 -12.62 11.00
N TRP A 526 9.40 -11.77 10.10
CA TRP A 526 8.80 -12.19 8.83
C TRP A 526 9.80 -12.96 7.96
N SER A 527 11.05 -12.48 7.86
CA SER A 527 12.10 -13.18 7.12
C SER A 527 12.41 -14.54 7.73
N ALA A 528 12.57 -14.61 9.06
CA ALA A 528 12.81 -15.87 9.74
C ALA A 528 11.71 -16.90 9.49
N LEU A 529 10.44 -16.48 9.58
CA LEU A 529 9.27 -17.31 9.29
C LEU A 529 9.25 -17.77 7.81
N TYR A 530 9.53 -16.86 6.88
CA TYR A 530 9.59 -17.15 5.45
C TYR A 530 10.69 -18.16 5.10
N GLN A 531 11.88 -18.02 5.68
CA GLN A 531 12.98 -18.97 5.46
C GLN A 531 12.70 -20.33 6.12
N ALA A 532 12.11 -20.33 7.32
CA ALA A 532 11.70 -21.55 7.99
C ALA A 532 10.63 -22.30 7.17
N GLU A 533 9.67 -21.60 6.57
CA GLU A 533 8.65 -22.20 5.71
C GLU A 533 9.24 -22.81 4.43
N LYS A 534 10.22 -22.16 3.81
CA LYS A 534 10.95 -22.69 2.65
C LYS A 534 11.75 -23.98 2.96
N SER A 535 12.22 -24.13 4.20
CA SER A 535 13.05 -25.24 4.65
C SER A 535 12.27 -26.39 5.26
N LEU A 536 10.95 -26.34 5.31
CA LEU A 536 10.10 -27.35 5.94
C LEU A 536 10.25 -28.73 5.29
N ARG A 537 11.01 -29.64 5.92
CA ARG A 537 11.24 -31.01 5.46
C ARG A 537 11.22 -32.05 6.59
N SER A 538 11.41 -31.65 7.84
CA SER A 538 11.54 -32.54 8.99
C SER A 538 10.71 -32.03 10.19
N PRO A 539 10.45 -32.88 11.20
CA PRO A 539 9.83 -32.44 12.47
C PRO A 539 10.59 -31.32 13.17
N SER A 540 11.91 -31.28 13.08
CA SER A 540 12.72 -30.21 13.65
C SER A 540 12.55 -28.89 12.89
N ASP A 541 12.39 -28.94 11.56
CA ASP A 541 12.06 -27.74 10.76
C ASP A 541 10.69 -27.22 11.11
N LEU A 542 9.74 -28.10 11.36
CA LEU A 542 8.39 -27.77 11.75
C LEU A 542 8.36 -27.00 13.09
N ARG A 543 9.19 -27.40 14.06
CA ARG A 543 9.34 -26.64 15.30
C ARG A 543 9.89 -25.24 15.07
N ARG A 544 11.01 -25.15 14.34
CA ARG A 544 11.60 -23.83 14.00
C ARG A 544 10.59 -22.92 13.32
N TYR A 545 9.77 -23.47 12.41
CA TYR A 545 8.69 -22.72 11.77
C TYR A 545 7.65 -22.22 12.77
N LEU A 546 7.19 -23.08 13.70
CA LEU A 546 6.22 -22.71 14.72
C LEU A 546 6.78 -21.72 15.74
N GLU A 547 8.05 -21.84 16.12
CA GLU A 547 8.76 -20.88 16.99
C GLU A 547 8.86 -19.52 16.31
N ALA A 548 9.24 -19.48 15.02
CA ALA A 548 9.30 -18.23 14.25
C ALA A 548 7.92 -17.59 14.12
N ALA A 549 6.88 -18.38 13.85
CA ALA A 549 5.49 -17.88 13.75
C ALA A 549 4.99 -17.34 15.10
N HIS A 550 5.32 -18.03 16.21
CA HIS A 550 4.96 -17.58 17.55
C HIS A 550 5.67 -16.26 17.90
N ALA A 551 6.97 -16.17 17.67
CA ALA A 551 7.74 -14.94 17.91
C ALA A 551 7.20 -13.75 17.13
N LEU A 552 6.82 -13.95 15.86
CA LEU A 552 6.19 -12.91 15.05
C LEU A 552 4.82 -12.49 15.63
N ALA A 553 3.96 -13.44 15.96
CA ALA A 553 2.63 -13.16 16.52
C ALA A 553 2.71 -12.40 17.86
N ALA A 554 3.64 -12.78 18.74
CA ALA A 554 3.88 -12.09 20.00
C ALA A 554 4.33 -10.64 19.75
N TRP A 555 5.31 -10.43 18.86
CA TRP A 555 5.82 -9.10 18.51
C TRP A 555 4.75 -8.20 17.91
N GLN A 556 3.94 -8.74 17.02
CA GLN A 556 2.81 -8.00 16.42
C GLN A 556 1.83 -7.54 17.50
N GLN A 557 1.50 -8.41 18.45
CA GLN A 557 0.55 -8.08 19.52
C GLN A 557 1.12 -7.06 20.51
N GLU A 558 2.37 -7.22 20.92
CA GLU A 558 2.97 -6.44 22.01
C GLU A 558 3.50 -5.08 21.53
N VAL A 559 3.99 -5.01 20.29
CA VAL A 559 4.72 -3.83 19.79
C VAL A 559 4.04 -3.17 18.59
N ILE A 560 3.63 -3.96 17.57
CA ILE A 560 3.15 -3.39 16.31
C ILE A 560 1.72 -2.86 16.43
N HIS A 561 0.78 -3.68 16.91
CA HIS A 561 -0.63 -3.30 16.94
C HIS A 561 -0.96 -2.14 17.88
N PRO A 562 -0.31 -1.98 19.06
CA PRO A 562 -0.58 -0.84 19.94
C PRO A 562 -0.12 0.51 19.40
N ASN A 563 0.91 0.54 18.55
CA ASN A 563 1.50 1.78 18.06
C ASN A 563 1.08 2.09 16.60
N PRO A 564 0.32 3.17 16.34
CA PRO A 564 -0.13 3.53 15.00
C PRO A 564 1.02 3.86 14.02
N LEU A 565 2.23 4.19 14.50
CA LEU A 565 3.40 4.42 13.65
C LEU A 565 4.02 3.11 13.12
N HIS A 566 3.77 1.98 13.78
CA HIS A 566 4.18 0.65 13.32
C HIS A 566 3.13 -0.03 12.46
N ARG A 567 1.86 0.28 12.73
CA ARG A 567 0.73 -0.45 12.14
C ARG A 567 0.46 -0.03 10.71
N ALA A 568 0.45 -1.00 9.81
CA ALA A 568 -0.05 -0.79 8.47
C ALA A 568 -1.58 -0.60 8.47
N VAL A 569 -2.09 0.33 7.66
CA VAL A 569 -3.55 0.57 7.50
C VAL A 569 -4.26 -0.66 6.91
N LYS A 570 -3.54 -1.40 6.07
CA LYS A 570 -4.00 -2.65 5.45
C LYS A 570 -2.92 -3.70 5.73
N PRO A 571 -3.08 -4.54 6.76
CA PRO A 571 -2.07 -5.52 7.14
C PRO A 571 -1.73 -6.49 6.02
N PHE A 572 -0.47 -6.90 5.96
CA PHE A 572 0.03 -7.81 4.92
C PHE A 572 -0.64 -9.18 5.00
N GLU A 573 -0.76 -9.73 6.19
CA GLU A 573 -1.32 -11.05 6.47
C GLU A 573 -2.79 -11.20 6.06
N GLU A 574 -3.56 -10.12 6.11
CA GLU A 574 -4.99 -10.14 5.75
C GLU A 574 -5.24 -10.23 4.24
N ARG A 575 -4.28 -9.79 3.42
CA ARG A 575 -4.45 -9.65 1.97
C ARG A 575 -3.48 -10.45 1.13
N SER A 576 -2.39 -10.92 1.73
CA SER A 576 -1.42 -11.75 1.02
C SER A 576 -1.98 -13.14 0.74
N ARG A 577 -1.87 -13.57 -0.50
CA ARG A 577 -2.24 -14.94 -0.90
C ARG A 577 -1.20 -15.99 -0.49
N ASN A 578 0.01 -15.58 -0.17
CA ASN A 578 1.16 -16.42 0.16
C ASN A 578 1.91 -15.89 1.39
N ALA A 579 1.19 -15.25 2.35
CA ALA A 579 1.80 -14.82 3.59
C ALA A 579 2.45 -16.00 4.31
N PRO A 580 3.71 -15.90 4.73
CA PRO A 580 4.31 -16.90 5.59
C PRO A 580 3.45 -17.06 6.86
N GLY A 581 3.32 -18.31 7.32
CA GLY A 581 2.45 -18.58 8.47
C GLY A 581 1.06 -19.08 8.12
N ALA A 582 0.64 -19.05 6.86
CA ALA A 582 -0.66 -19.60 6.45
C ALA A 582 -0.82 -21.10 6.78
N ARG A 583 0.28 -21.80 7.00
CA ARG A 583 0.31 -23.23 7.33
C ARG A 583 0.42 -23.54 8.83
N VAL A 584 0.39 -22.54 9.72
CA VAL A 584 0.57 -22.75 11.17
C VAL A 584 -0.45 -23.73 11.72
N SER A 585 -1.72 -23.60 11.40
CA SER A 585 -2.76 -24.52 11.85
C SER A 585 -2.50 -25.96 11.40
N SER A 586 -2.13 -26.17 10.14
CA SER A 586 -1.78 -27.49 9.61
C SER A 586 -0.52 -28.04 10.26
N ALA A 587 0.48 -27.18 10.49
CA ALA A 587 1.72 -27.53 11.14
C ALA A 587 1.50 -28.02 12.58
N LEU A 588 0.66 -27.35 13.36
CA LEU A 588 0.31 -27.74 14.73
C LEU A 588 -0.39 -29.12 14.74
N LEU A 589 -1.30 -29.36 13.81
CA LEU A 589 -1.95 -30.67 13.69
C LEU A 589 -0.98 -31.77 13.27
N MET A 590 0.03 -31.47 12.45
CA MET A 590 1.09 -32.42 12.10
C MET A 590 1.95 -32.84 13.29
N LEU A 591 2.03 -32.03 14.33
CA LEU A 591 2.73 -32.35 15.57
C LEU A 591 1.91 -33.23 16.54
N ALA A 592 0.62 -33.51 16.25
CA ALA A 592 -0.24 -34.26 17.16
C ALA A 592 0.40 -35.59 17.63
N ASP A 593 1.10 -36.30 16.75
CA ASP A 593 1.73 -37.59 17.02
C ASP A 593 3.23 -37.49 17.42
N ALA A 594 3.83 -36.28 17.44
CA ALA A 594 5.25 -36.12 17.77
C ALA A 594 5.48 -36.23 19.31
N PRO A 595 6.41 -37.08 19.82
CA PRO A 595 6.51 -37.38 21.24
C PRO A 595 6.68 -36.16 22.15
N ASP A 596 7.41 -35.16 21.71
CA ASP A 596 7.84 -33.98 22.48
C ASP A 596 7.14 -32.69 22.03
N ALA A 597 6.00 -32.79 21.31
CA ALA A 597 5.25 -31.64 20.78
C ALA A 597 4.38 -30.92 21.81
N GLU A 598 4.07 -31.57 22.94
CA GLU A 598 3.08 -31.08 23.89
C GLU A 598 3.36 -29.66 24.42
N PRO A 599 4.61 -29.28 24.79
CA PRO A 599 4.89 -27.90 25.22
C PRO A 599 4.51 -26.85 24.13
N VAL A 600 4.88 -27.11 22.87
CA VAL A 600 4.57 -26.22 21.75
C VAL A 600 3.06 -26.15 21.52
N LEU A 601 2.37 -27.27 21.55
CA LEU A 601 0.92 -27.31 21.39
C LEU A 601 0.20 -26.57 22.53
N LYS A 602 0.63 -26.69 23.78
CA LYS A 602 0.06 -25.94 24.92
C LYS A 602 0.27 -24.44 24.73
N GLN A 603 1.49 -24.01 24.36
CA GLN A 603 1.80 -22.61 24.10
C GLN A 603 0.88 -22.00 23.02
N TRP A 604 0.63 -22.73 21.93
CA TRP A 604 -0.25 -22.28 20.88
C TRP A 604 -1.74 -22.34 21.23
N ALA A 605 -2.15 -23.27 22.07
CA ALA A 605 -3.53 -23.39 22.55
C ALA A 605 -4.02 -22.17 23.34
N GLU A 606 -3.07 -21.45 23.99
CA GLU A 606 -3.30 -20.24 24.78
C GLU A 606 -3.28 -18.95 23.96
N GLN A 607 -2.92 -19.01 22.66
CA GLN A 607 -2.85 -17.84 21.78
C GLN A 607 -4.19 -17.16 21.61
N LYS A 608 -4.23 -15.84 21.85
CA LYS A 608 -5.46 -15.02 21.75
C LYS A 608 -5.67 -14.41 20.37
N THR A 609 -4.58 -14.13 19.66
CA THR A 609 -4.59 -13.40 18.39
C THR A 609 -4.86 -14.29 17.17
N ASN A 610 -4.29 -15.49 17.13
CA ASN A 610 -4.53 -16.45 16.06
C ASN A 610 -5.49 -17.55 16.54
N LYS A 611 -6.78 -17.26 16.46
CA LYS A 611 -7.84 -18.17 16.93
C LYS A 611 -7.84 -19.53 16.22
N ASP A 612 -7.50 -19.55 14.93
CA ASP A 612 -7.45 -20.78 14.12
C ASP A 612 -6.26 -21.65 14.51
N ALA A 613 -5.09 -21.05 14.73
CA ALA A 613 -3.93 -21.77 15.25
C ALA A 613 -4.15 -22.30 16.68
N ALA A 614 -4.77 -21.51 17.54
CA ALA A 614 -5.11 -21.93 18.89
C ALA A 614 -6.13 -23.10 18.87
N ALA A 615 -7.12 -23.07 17.99
CA ALA A 615 -8.07 -24.17 17.78
C ALA A 615 -7.37 -25.42 17.26
N ALA A 616 -6.44 -25.26 16.29
CA ALA A 616 -5.64 -26.37 15.76
C ALA A 616 -4.74 -27.02 16.85
N ALA A 617 -4.12 -26.22 17.70
CA ALA A 617 -3.30 -26.69 18.81
C ALA A 617 -4.14 -27.46 19.84
N ARG A 618 -5.30 -26.95 20.23
CA ARG A 618 -6.25 -27.67 21.10
C ARG A 618 -6.72 -28.98 20.47
N ALA A 619 -7.02 -28.98 19.17
CA ALA A 619 -7.39 -30.20 18.46
C ALA A 619 -6.25 -31.23 18.42
N ALA A 620 -5.01 -30.77 18.22
CA ALA A 620 -3.81 -31.64 18.28
C ALA A 620 -3.60 -32.24 19.68
N LEU A 621 -3.79 -31.46 20.74
CA LEU A 621 -3.78 -31.95 22.12
C LEU A 621 -4.89 -32.97 22.39
N ALA A 622 -6.10 -32.73 21.91
CA ALA A 622 -7.21 -33.67 22.02
C ALA A 622 -6.92 -35.00 21.29
N LEU A 623 -6.35 -34.95 20.10
CA LEU A 623 -5.90 -36.15 19.37
C LEU A 623 -4.86 -36.98 20.15
N ARG A 624 -4.06 -36.35 21.03
CA ARG A 624 -3.07 -37.04 21.87
C ARG A 624 -3.69 -37.69 23.10
N HIS A 625 -4.66 -37.05 23.73
CA HIS A 625 -5.15 -37.39 25.07
C HIS A 625 -6.56 -37.95 25.10
N GLN A 626 -7.33 -37.89 23.97
CA GLN A 626 -8.72 -38.34 23.89
C GLN A 626 -8.88 -39.45 22.82
N PRO A 627 -8.97 -40.71 23.21
CA PRO A 627 -9.00 -41.88 22.29
C PRO A 627 -10.10 -41.82 21.22
N GLU A 628 -11.23 -41.21 21.53
CA GLU A 628 -12.35 -41.06 20.60
C GLU A 628 -12.03 -40.25 19.35
N PHE A 629 -11.09 -39.31 19.43
CA PHE A 629 -10.64 -38.52 18.30
C PHE A 629 -9.45 -39.15 17.58
N SER A 630 -8.79 -40.13 18.16
CA SER A 630 -7.65 -40.83 17.56
C SER A 630 -8.03 -41.94 16.58
N ARG A 631 -9.34 -42.31 16.52
CA ARG A 631 -9.83 -43.40 15.66
C ARG A 631 -9.63 -43.10 14.19
N GLU A 632 -8.99 -44.02 13.47
CA GLU A 632 -8.86 -43.97 12.00
C GLU A 632 -10.20 -44.24 11.32
N LEU A 633 -10.58 -43.40 10.34
CA LEU A 633 -11.83 -43.47 9.62
C LEU A 633 -11.68 -44.09 8.22
N LEU A 634 -10.46 -44.12 7.66
CA LEU A 634 -10.17 -44.72 6.37
C LEU A 634 -10.12 -46.24 6.48
N VAL A 635 -10.52 -46.92 5.43
CA VAL A 635 -10.29 -48.35 5.23
C VAL A 635 -8.98 -48.56 4.54
N ASN A 636 -8.13 -49.47 5.04
CA ASN A 636 -6.80 -49.77 4.47
C ASN A 636 -5.94 -48.49 4.27
N PRO A 637 -5.69 -47.72 5.34
CA PRO A 637 -5.01 -46.41 5.24
C PRO A 637 -3.53 -46.52 4.89
N ASP A 638 -2.93 -47.65 5.12
CA ASP A 638 -1.53 -48.01 4.83
C ASP A 638 -1.34 -48.67 3.46
N PHE A 639 -2.40 -48.85 2.67
CA PHE A 639 -2.44 -49.50 1.38
C PHE A 639 -1.98 -50.95 1.36
N GLU A 640 -1.74 -51.60 2.50
CA GLU A 640 -1.19 -52.97 2.57
C GLU A 640 -2.08 -54.04 1.93
N SER A 641 -3.38 -53.80 1.90
CA SER A 641 -4.35 -54.63 1.16
C SER A 641 -4.54 -54.17 -0.28
N GLY A 642 -3.53 -53.55 -0.87
CA GLY A 642 -3.58 -52.96 -2.23
C GLY A 642 -4.69 -51.91 -2.37
N GLY A 643 -5.51 -52.04 -3.39
CA GLY A 643 -6.60 -51.10 -3.67
C GLY A 643 -7.90 -51.31 -2.88
N ALA A 644 -7.93 -52.22 -1.90
CA ALA A 644 -9.16 -52.49 -1.12
C ALA A 644 -9.64 -51.21 -0.40
N GLY A 645 -10.87 -50.82 -0.66
CA GLY A 645 -11.48 -49.58 -0.09
C GLY A 645 -11.13 -48.29 -0.84
N TRP A 646 -10.25 -48.31 -1.82
CA TRP A 646 -9.77 -47.16 -2.57
C TRP A 646 -10.33 -47.10 -3.99
N SER A 647 -10.91 -45.95 -4.36
CA SER A 647 -11.27 -45.60 -5.73
C SER A 647 -10.08 -44.90 -6.43
N ARG A 648 -9.95 -45.10 -7.73
CA ARG A 648 -8.92 -44.51 -8.58
C ARG A 648 -9.56 -43.66 -9.67
N TRP A 649 -8.99 -42.51 -9.96
CA TRP A 649 -9.42 -41.66 -11.04
C TRP A 649 -8.20 -41.09 -11.79
N VAL A 650 -8.30 -41.09 -13.11
CA VAL A 650 -7.35 -40.43 -14.01
C VAL A 650 -8.16 -39.55 -14.93
N ARG A 651 -7.65 -38.35 -15.24
CA ARG A 651 -8.32 -37.43 -16.16
C ARG A 651 -8.56 -38.11 -17.50
N PRO A 652 -9.80 -38.15 -18.01
CA PRO A 652 -10.13 -38.75 -19.29
C PRO A 652 -9.26 -38.18 -20.45
N GLN A 653 -8.91 -39.02 -21.42
CA GLN A 653 -8.11 -38.66 -22.61
C GLN A 653 -6.71 -38.11 -22.29
N THR A 654 -6.15 -38.39 -21.12
CA THR A 654 -4.75 -38.05 -20.77
C THR A 654 -3.96 -39.32 -20.43
N ALA A 655 -2.62 -39.24 -20.59
CA ALA A 655 -1.71 -40.27 -20.09
C ALA A 655 -1.75 -40.29 -18.55
N GLY A 656 -1.42 -41.43 -17.96
CA GLY A 656 -1.25 -41.59 -16.53
C GLY A 656 -1.81 -42.90 -16.01
N THR A 657 -1.23 -43.38 -14.91
CA THR A 657 -1.66 -44.61 -14.24
C THR A 657 -1.70 -44.43 -12.74
N VAL A 658 -2.60 -45.15 -12.05
CA VAL A 658 -2.69 -45.27 -10.62
C VAL A 658 -2.60 -46.73 -10.24
N ALA A 659 -1.58 -47.13 -9.47
CA ALA A 659 -1.32 -48.48 -9.05
C ALA A 659 -1.00 -48.53 -7.53
N PHE A 660 -1.18 -49.72 -6.93
CA PHE A 660 -0.68 -50.03 -5.59
C PHE A 660 0.52 -50.96 -5.75
N VAL A 661 1.69 -50.49 -5.35
CA VAL A 661 2.98 -51.09 -5.70
C VAL A 661 3.72 -51.55 -4.44
N ALA A 662 4.06 -52.83 -4.40
CA ALA A 662 4.88 -53.39 -3.34
C ALA A 662 6.35 -52.95 -3.46
N GLY A 663 7.00 -52.73 -2.31
CA GLY A 663 8.40 -52.26 -2.26
C GLY A 663 8.59 -50.75 -2.40
N ALA A 664 7.49 -49.99 -2.54
CA ALA A 664 7.52 -48.55 -2.73
C ALA A 664 7.06 -47.75 -1.48
N ALA A 665 6.77 -48.43 -0.37
CA ALA A 665 6.14 -47.88 0.81
C ALA A 665 7.09 -47.09 1.72
N ARG A 666 6.51 -46.16 2.50
CA ARG A 666 7.15 -45.52 3.67
C ARG A 666 7.12 -46.43 4.88
N SER A 667 5.99 -47.09 5.08
CA SER A 667 5.70 -48.02 6.18
C SER A 667 5.06 -49.27 5.58
N GLY A 668 5.40 -50.47 6.06
CA GLY A 668 4.89 -51.70 5.50
C GLY A 668 5.55 -52.04 4.15
N ARG A 669 4.74 -52.53 3.20
CA ARG A 669 5.21 -52.99 1.88
C ARG A 669 4.66 -52.22 0.69
N THR A 670 3.44 -51.71 0.78
CA THR A 670 2.67 -51.24 -0.40
C THR A 670 2.35 -49.74 -0.30
N ALA A 671 2.56 -49.01 -1.40
CA ALA A 671 2.17 -47.62 -1.53
C ALA A 671 1.25 -47.40 -2.74
N ALA A 672 0.43 -46.38 -2.72
CA ALA A 672 -0.26 -45.88 -3.90
C ALA A 672 0.68 -45.06 -4.78
N VAL A 673 0.83 -45.40 -6.07
CA VAL A 673 1.76 -44.77 -6.99
C VAL A 673 0.98 -44.20 -8.18
N ILE A 674 1.19 -42.91 -8.46
CA ILE A 674 0.62 -42.21 -9.62
C ILE A 674 1.77 -41.87 -10.57
N ARG A 675 1.66 -42.26 -11.85
CA ARG A 675 2.72 -42.10 -12.87
C ARG A 675 2.24 -41.31 -14.06
N SER A 676 3.09 -40.41 -14.56
CA SER A 676 2.96 -39.69 -15.84
C SER A 676 1.58 -39.06 -16.04
N ALA A 677 0.94 -38.57 -14.95
CA ALA A 677 -0.42 -38.12 -14.99
C ALA A 677 -0.54 -36.59 -15.12
N ALA A 678 -1.33 -36.14 -16.10
CA ALA A 678 -1.75 -34.76 -16.15
C ALA A 678 -2.61 -34.39 -14.90
N SER A 679 -3.49 -35.32 -14.47
CA SER A 679 -4.18 -35.25 -13.18
C SER A 679 -4.74 -36.62 -12.84
N ALA A 680 -4.41 -37.18 -11.69
CA ALA A 680 -4.95 -38.43 -11.19
C ALA A 680 -5.01 -38.46 -9.66
N CYS A 681 -5.86 -39.32 -9.08
CA CYS A 681 -5.96 -39.46 -7.64
C CYS A 681 -6.37 -40.85 -7.18
N VAL A 682 -6.06 -41.14 -5.90
CA VAL A 682 -6.69 -42.16 -5.07
C VAL A 682 -7.63 -41.50 -4.08
N MET A 683 -8.80 -42.08 -3.82
CA MET A 683 -9.81 -41.45 -2.99
C MET A 683 -10.67 -42.46 -2.23
N GLN A 684 -11.18 -41.99 -1.07
CA GLN A 684 -12.28 -42.66 -0.34
C GLN A 684 -13.40 -41.66 -0.07
N THR A 685 -14.61 -42.18 -0.05
CA THR A 685 -15.83 -41.39 0.26
C THR A 685 -16.43 -41.89 1.57
N LEU A 686 -16.69 -40.95 2.49
CA LEU A 686 -17.30 -41.25 3.81
C LEU A 686 -18.55 -40.41 4.00
N ARG A 687 -19.53 -40.95 4.72
CA ARG A 687 -20.71 -40.20 5.18
C ARG A 687 -20.31 -39.29 6.31
N VAL A 688 -20.78 -38.05 6.28
CA VAL A 688 -20.50 -37.03 7.30
C VAL A 688 -21.77 -36.26 7.65
N LYS A 689 -21.76 -35.63 8.83
CA LYS A 689 -22.80 -34.69 9.24
C LYS A 689 -22.33 -33.27 9.10
N PRO A 690 -23.19 -32.30 8.77
CA PRO A 690 -22.87 -30.88 8.81
C PRO A 690 -22.22 -30.47 10.13
N GLY A 691 -21.17 -29.64 10.04
CA GLY A 691 -20.45 -29.12 11.20
C GLY A 691 -19.33 -30.01 11.73
N GLU A 692 -19.28 -31.30 11.38
CA GLU A 692 -18.21 -32.21 11.79
C GLU A 692 -16.87 -31.70 11.21
N LYS A 693 -15.81 -31.77 12.01
CA LYS A 693 -14.45 -31.37 11.61
C LYS A 693 -13.56 -32.58 11.44
N PHE A 694 -12.67 -32.52 10.45
CA PHE A 694 -11.79 -33.63 10.10
C PHE A 694 -10.36 -33.15 9.90
N LEU A 695 -9.40 -33.97 10.33
CA LEU A 695 -8.00 -33.91 9.95
C LEU A 695 -7.68 -35.05 8.98
N ALA A 696 -7.21 -34.72 7.80
CA ALA A 696 -6.65 -35.67 6.85
C ALA A 696 -5.15 -35.53 6.75
N THR A 697 -4.40 -36.63 6.66
CA THR A 697 -2.98 -36.64 6.39
C THR A 697 -2.61 -37.73 5.40
N VAL A 698 -1.47 -37.55 4.70
CA VAL A 698 -0.81 -38.56 3.87
C VAL A 698 0.64 -38.20 3.69
N TYR A 699 1.52 -39.17 3.54
CA TYR A 699 2.87 -38.93 3.10
C TYR A 699 2.99 -39.05 1.59
N ALA A 700 3.71 -38.12 0.97
CA ALA A 700 4.01 -38.15 -0.45
C ALA A 700 5.53 -38.17 -0.67
N ARG A 701 5.98 -38.92 -1.68
CA ARG A 701 7.39 -38.96 -2.12
C ARG A 701 7.46 -38.96 -3.64
N SER A 702 8.46 -38.27 -4.17
CA SER A 702 8.83 -38.29 -5.60
C SER A 702 10.35 -38.30 -5.73
N ARG A 703 10.87 -38.44 -6.95
CA ARG A 703 12.33 -38.31 -7.19
C ARG A 703 12.73 -36.82 -7.22
N ALA A 704 14.00 -36.54 -6.92
CA ALA A 704 14.57 -35.19 -7.07
C ALA A 704 14.44 -34.75 -8.56
N GLY A 705 13.97 -33.50 -8.77
CA GLY A 705 13.79 -32.94 -10.11
C GLY A 705 12.53 -33.38 -10.86
N ALA A 706 11.67 -34.20 -10.29
CA ALA A 706 10.38 -34.57 -10.88
C ALA A 706 9.49 -33.35 -11.11
N LYS A 707 8.75 -33.34 -12.22
CA LYS A 707 7.76 -32.31 -12.55
C LYS A 707 6.42 -32.56 -11.87
N GLY A 708 5.62 -31.50 -11.80
CA GLY A 708 4.26 -31.56 -11.27
C GLY A 708 4.17 -31.31 -9.75
N SER A 709 3.08 -31.80 -9.15
CA SER A 709 2.79 -31.58 -7.73
C SER A 709 1.98 -32.71 -7.13
N ALA A 710 2.20 -32.96 -5.82
CA ALA A 710 1.36 -33.79 -4.96
C ALA A 710 0.36 -32.92 -4.20
N SER A 711 -0.86 -33.40 -4.00
CA SER A 711 -1.84 -32.74 -3.15
C SER A 711 -2.67 -33.72 -2.33
N LEU A 712 -3.08 -33.25 -1.15
CA LEU A 712 -4.13 -33.88 -0.34
C LEU A 712 -5.30 -32.91 -0.27
N SER A 713 -6.52 -33.41 -0.50
CA SER A 713 -7.73 -32.57 -0.40
C SER A 713 -8.88 -33.29 0.29
N LEU A 714 -9.68 -32.51 1.01
CA LEU A 714 -11.00 -32.88 1.48
C LEU A 714 -12.04 -32.06 0.71
N LYS A 715 -12.93 -32.73 0.01
CA LYS A 715 -14.06 -32.14 -0.72
C LYS A 715 -15.38 -32.73 -0.24
N PHE A 716 -16.47 -32.06 -0.52
CA PHE A 716 -17.78 -32.45 -0.01
C PHE A 716 -18.80 -32.59 -1.14
N LYS A 717 -19.78 -33.45 -0.91
CA LYS A 717 -20.98 -33.61 -1.75
C LYS A 717 -22.24 -33.51 -0.91
N THR A 718 -23.28 -33.04 -1.55
CA THR A 718 -24.66 -33.06 -1.03
C THR A 718 -25.27 -34.46 -0.99
N ALA A 719 -26.44 -34.62 -0.42
CA ALA A 719 -27.15 -35.93 -0.32
C ALA A 719 -27.51 -36.49 -1.71
N ASP A 720 -27.77 -35.66 -2.69
CA ASP A 720 -28.05 -36.01 -4.09
C ASP A 720 -26.77 -36.21 -4.92
N GLY A 721 -25.57 -36.15 -4.29
CA GLY A 721 -24.29 -36.46 -4.91
C GLY A 721 -23.65 -35.33 -5.69
N GLN A 722 -24.19 -34.11 -5.64
CA GLN A 722 -23.58 -32.92 -6.28
C GLN A 722 -22.36 -32.42 -5.50
N TRP A 723 -21.34 -31.97 -6.24
CA TRP A 723 -20.17 -31.37 -5.62
C TRP A 723 -20.52 -30.01 -4.99
N LEU A 724 -20.13 -29.81 -3.76
CA LEU A 724 -20.12 -28.48 -3.16
C LEU A 724 -18.99 -27.62 -3.76
N PRO A 725 -19.11 -26.26 -3.76
CA PRO A 725 -18.13 -25.37 -4.36
C PRO A 725 -16.70 -25.60 -3.84
N ASP A 726 -15.68 -25.33 -4.65
CA ASP A 726 -14.28 -25.44 -4.25
C ASP A 726 -13.91 -24.52 -3.07
N SER A 727 -14.69 -23.46 -2.81
CA SER A 727 -14.56 -22.64 -1.58
C SER A 727 -14.84 -23.40 -0.29
N ALA A 728 -15.54 -24.53 -0.37
CA ALA A 728 -15.79 -25.44 0.77
C ALA A 728 -14.73 -26.55 0.89
N ALA A 729 -13.80 -26.65 -0.05
CA ALA A 729 -12.73 -27.65 -0.04
C ALA A 729 -11.50 -27.17 0.74
N SER A 730 -10.81 -28.11 1.38
CA SER A 730 -9.48 -27.87 1.97
C SER A 730 -8.42 -28.63 1.20
N VAL A 731 -7.34 -27.95 0.81
CA VAL A 731 -6.27 -28.53 -0.05
C VAL A 731 -4.91 -28.16 0.51
N ALA A 732 -4.04 -29.18 0.68
CA ALA A 732 -2.59 -29.00 0.81
C ALA A 732 -1.90 -29.47 -0.47
N LYS A 733 -0.97 -28.68 -1.02
CA LYS A 733 -0.26 -28.97 -2.26
C LYS A 733 1.23 -28.68 -2.10
N ILE A 734 2.06 -29.58 -2.62
CA ILE A 734 3.52 -29.40 -2.68
C ILE A 734 4.03 -29.69 -4.11
N PRO A 735 5.08 -28.99 -4.60
CA PRO A 735 5.77 -29.40 -5.82
C PRO A 735 6.36 -30.80 -5.69
N ALA A 736 6.34 -31.60 -6.76
CA ALA A 736 6.93 -32.93 -6.75
C ALA A 736 8.43 -32.90 -6.45
N SER A 737 9.15 -31.91 -6.99
CA SER A 737 10.58 -31.70 -6.72
C SER A 737 10.94 -31.46 -5.25
N VAL A 738 10.00 -31.03 -4.42
CA VAL A 738 10.19 -30.82 -2.97
C VAL A 738 9.97 -32.11 -2.18
N ALA A 739 9.26 -33.08 -2.75
CA ALA A 739 8.96 -34.35 -2.12
C ALA A 739 10.01 -35.43 -2.44
N ALA A 740 11.30 -35.09 -2.55
CA ALA A 740 12.39 -36.06 -2.78
C ALA A 740 12.44 -37.12 -1.65
N ASP A 741 12.14 -36.70 -0.41
CA ASP A 741 11.89 -37.56 0.73
C ASP A 741 10.42 -37.60 1.08
N TRP A 742 10.00 -38.61 1.90
CA TRP A 742 8.64 -38.71 2.38
C TRP A 742 8.18 -37.45 3.12
N THR A 743 7.37 -36.65 2.47
CA THR A 743 6.84 -35.39 2.99
C THR A 743 5.38 -35.55 3.38
N ARG A 744 5.03 -35.19 4.62
CA ARG A 744 3.66 -35.24 5.13
C ARG A 744 2.82 -34.07 4.60
N LEU A 745 1.67 -34.37 4.04
CA LEU A 745 0.59 -33.43 3.72
C LEU A 745 -0.48 -33.53 4.79
N ALA A 746 -1.05 -32.41 5.22
CA ALA A 746 -2.17 -32.39 6.17
C ALA A 746 -3.16 -31.29 5.81
N VAL A 747 -4.44 -31.56 5.96
CA VAL A 747 -5.54 -30.60 5.80
C VAL A 747 -6.57 -30.78 6.86
N VAL A 748 -7.23 -29.69 7.25
CA VAL A 748 -8.40 -29.68 8.10
C VAL A 748 -9.58 -29.13 7.31
N ALA A 749 -10.74 -29.76 7.46
CA ALA A 749 -11.98 -29.28 6.89
C ALA A 749 -13.13 -29.42 7.88
N GLN A 750 -14.07 -28.50 7.81
CA GLN A 750 -15.37 -28.61 8.47
C GLN A 750 -16.43 -28.91 7.41
N ALA A 751 -17.26 -29.89 7.65
CA ALA A 751 -18.36 -30.26 6.77
C ALA A 751 -19.35 -29.08 6.66
N PRO A 752 -19.61 -28.53 5.47
CA PRO A 752 -20.60 -27.49 5.26
C PRO A 752 -22.01 -27.91 5.64
N LYS A 753 -22.93 -26.95 5.78
CA LYS A 753 -24.34 -27.22 6.18
C LYS A 753 -25.06 -28.18 5.25
N ASP A 754 -24.67 -28.22 3.96
CA ASP A 754 -25.33 -29.09 2.96
C ASP A 754 -24.52 -30.37 2.67
N ALA A 755 -23.43 -30.63 3.41
CA ALA A 755 -22.59 -31.80 3.20
C ALA A 755 -23.25 -33.09 3.75
N ALA A 756 -23.29 -34.12 2.92
CA ALA A 756 -23.72 -35.48 3.30
C ALA A 756 -22.57 -36.49 3.15
N SER A 757 -21.58 -36.20 2.33
CA SER A 757 -20.36 -37.00 2.20
C SER A 757 -19.12 -36.17 2.07
N LEU A 758 -18.01 -36.69 2.60
CA LEU A 758 -16.66 -36.18 2.47
C LEU A 758 -15.88 -37.10 1.55
N ILE A 759 -15.11 -36.53 0.63
CA ILE A 759 -14.19 -37.22 -0.24
C ILE A 759 -12.78 -36.86 0.17
N TRP A 760 -12.04 -37.84 0.69
CA TRP A 760 -10.60 -37.75 0.93
C TRP A 760 -9.87 -38.11 -0.36
N MET A 761 -8.94 -37.27 -0.84
CA MET A 761 -8.24 -37.47 -2.10
C MET A 761 -6.75 -37.14 -1.96
N ALA A 762 -5.88 -38.08 -2.35
CA ALA A 762 -4.47 -37.81 -2.66
C ALA A 762 -4.29 -37.80 -4.17
N SER A 763 -3.75 -36.71 -4.70
CA SER A 763 -3.69 -36.45 -6.14
C SER A 763 -2.30 -36.08 -6.62
N ALA A 764 -1.98 -36.45 -7.86
CA ALA A 764 -0.83 -35.96 -8.61
C ALA A 764 -1.31 -35.11 -9.80
N HIS A 765 -0.58 -34.05 -10.10
CA HIS A 765 -0.89 -33.11 -11.17
C HIS A 765 0.35 -32.73 -11.97
N ASP A 766 0.18 -32.51 -13.27
CA ASP A 766 1.18 -31.93 -14.18
C ASP A 766 2.54 -32.69 -14.19
N GLN A 767 2.50 -34.02 -14.03
CA GLN A 767 3.70 -34.88 -14.09
C GLN A 767 4.30 -34.90 -15.49
N GLY A 768 5.63 -34.97 -15.55
CA GLY A 768 6.33 -35.31 -16.78
C GLY A 768 6.24 -36.83 -17.12
N GLU A 769 6.61 -37.17 -18.31
CA GLU A 769 6.72 -38.60 -18.73
C GLU A 769 7.73 -39.33 -17.83
N GLY A 770 7.35 -40.48 -17.30
CA GLY A 770 8.15 -41.28 -16.36
C GLY A 770 8.25 -40.72 -14.93
N ASP A 771 7.62 -39.61 -14.63
CA ASP A 771 7.57 -39.10 -13.24
C ASP A 771 6.56 -39.91 -12.41
N GLU A 772 6.93 -40.14 -11.15
CA GLU A 772 6.12 -40.88 -10.17
C GLU A 772 5.92 -40.07 -8.88
N ILE A 773 4.71 -40.12 -8.33
CA ILE A 773 4.41 -39.69 -6.96
C ILE A 773 3.85 -40.85 -6.18
N HIS A 774 4.50 -41.18 -5.07
CA HIS A 774 4.12 -42.23 -4.15
C HIS A 774 3.36 -41.63 -3.00
N PHE A 775 2.25 -42.23 -2.61
CA PHE A 775 1.45 -41.86 -1.42
C PHE A 775 1.37 -43.06 -0.49
N ASP A 776 1.57 -42.77 0.83
CA ASP A 776 1.51 -43.82 1.85
C ASP A 776 1.08 -43.25 3.21
N THR A 777 0.68 -44.15 4.12
CA THR A 777 0.27 -43.81 5.47
C THR A 777 -0.80 -42.71 5.48
N ALA A 778 -1.89 -42.96 4.76
CA ALA A 778 -3.07 -42.08 4.76
C ALA A 778 -3.77 -42.11 6.12
N SER A 779 -4.44 -41.02 6.48
CA SER A 779 -5.24 -40.96 7.71
C SER A 779 -6.35 -39.95 7.55
N LEU A 780 -7.49 -40.24 8.17
CA LEU A 780 -8.59 -39.32 8.37
C LEU A 780 -9.14 -39.51 9.81
N LYS A 781 -9.06 -38.45 10.59
CA LYS A 781 -9.56 -38.46 11.98
C LYS A 781 -10.61 -37.38 12.15
N ARG A 782 -11.60 -37.62 13.02
CA ARG A 782 -12.55 -36.58 13.43
C ARG A 782 -11.87 -35.69 14.48
N LEU A 783 -12.12 -34.40 14.39
CA LEU A 783 -11.67 -33.40 15.38
C LEU A 783 -12.80 -33.03 16.34
N PRO A 784 -12.47 -32.55 17.54
CA PRO A 784 -13.43 -32.05 18.51
C PRO A 784 -14.30 -30.91 17.99
#